data_b00bc64250ecdc4ce9a692680f2a6676
#
_entry.id   b00bc64250ecdc4ce9a692680f2a6676
#
_cell.length_a   1.000
_cell.length_b   1.000
_cell.length_c   1.000
_cell.angle_alpha   90.00
_cell.angle_beta   90.00
_cell.angle_gamma   90.00
#
_symmetry.space_group_name_H-M   'P 1'
#
loop_
_entity.id
_entity.type
_entity.pdbx_description
1 polymer ?
#
loop_
_entity_poly.entity_id
_entity_poly.type
_entity_poly.pdbx_seq_one_letter_code
_entity_poly.pdbx_strand_id
1 'polypeptide(L)'
;AALTDNTTGSNNVAIGENSLADNTTADGNVAIGMDALRLNTTGSANVALGESALKANTTQSNNTGIGHKALEANTTGTQNTALGAYAADVTTTGSYITAVGTNALGANTTGGYNSAFGNATLKENTTGSNNNAFGYGALLSHTVSDCNAFGAYALHNNTTGTDNSAFGHRSMISNTTGNQQVAVGSYALDTNTTGQYNTAVGYRSMDANTTGTSNVAIGNRCLEANTTADDNTAMGTSSMAANTTGNSNAAVGRRALAANTTGSSHVAIGKEALESSVQGNGSVAVGYRALHTSTESNYQVAIGFEALESATNGATENVAVGYRVGHNMTTGDQNTAVGYQAMYSITEASRNTALGNDALYTVTDAGHDNVAIGFEALRANTDGDNNTAVGDSALKSNTTGSDNIGIGYQAGKDNHSIRLLAIGYNAGLNNNAWPNTFIGYGSGGTSADITGDQNTAVGYLTLEDITTGDANTIMGYTAGQNITTGTDNTYIGSRAGLTPTTGSQNTAIGKDSGYDLTTGSNNTFIGYQAGVTHAPSGSVTTGSNIVCLGNNSVSNLYCADTSISSSDARDKTDVEDFKHGLSWITELRPVTYRWDRRTWYSDDKSVTPDGSKKRDRIHIGFLAQEAIEVEKKHGYADKKDNFLIANQDEDDKDPSYGYKYERLVPVLVNAIKELSAKNDALEARIKEL
;
A
#
# COMPACT_ATOMS: atom_id res chain seq x y z
N ALA A 1 85.19 -36.05 25.73
CA ALA A 1 84.59 -36.89 26.80
C ALA A 1 83.23 -36.26 27.22
N ALA A 2 82.37 -37.01 27.80
CA ALA A 2 81.09 -36.50 28.36
C ALA A 2 81.37 -35.97 29.79
N LEU A 3 80.63 -34.84 30.21
CA LEU A 3 80.60 -34.30 31.57
C LEU A 3 81.98 -33.95 32.14
N THR A 4 82.87 -33.33 31.33
CA THR A 4 84.29 -33.10 31.68
C THR A 4 84.47 -32.12 32.81
N ASP A 5 83.74 -31.03 32.92
CA ASP A 5 83.93 -29.93 33.82
C ASP A 5 82.97 -29.92 35.03
N ASN A 6 82.19 -31.03 35.25
CA ASN A 6 81.22 -31.11 36.32
C ASN A 6 81.88 -31.11 37.71
N THR A 7 81.57 -30.09 38.53
CA THR A 7 82.11 -29.93 39.84
C THR A 7 81.21 -30.38 40.98
N THR A 8 79.98 -29.89 41.00
CA THR A 8 78.98 -30.19 42.02
C THR A 8 77.62 -30.61 41.47
N GLY A 9 77.41 -30.55 40.15
CA GLY A 9 76.11 -30.91 39.51
C GLY A 9 75.75 -32.35 39.71
N SER A 10 74.46 -32.62 40.08
CA SER A 10 73.87 -33.91 40.43
C SER A 10 72.79 -34.38 39.47
N ASN A 11 72.56 -35.65 39.40
CA ASN A 11 71.46 -36.27 38.63
C ASN A 11 71.55 -35.98 37.13
N ASN A 12 72.72 -35.77 36.58
CA ASN A 12 72.91 -35.52 35.13
C ASN A 12 73.18 -36.83 34.38
N VAL A 13 72.64 -36.96 33.16
CA VAL A 13 72.93 -38.04 32.24
C VAL A 13 73.66 -37.46 31.00
N ALA A 14 74.85 -37.93 30.68
CA ALA A 14 75.65 -37.48 29.53
C ALA A 14 76.16 -38.68 28.75
N ILE A 15 75.78 -38.83 27.46
CA ILE A 15 76.17 -39.92 26.55
C ILE A 15 76.57 -39.31 25.19
N GLY A 16 77.80 -39.47 24.78
CA GLY A 16 78.33 -38.98 23.51
C GLY A 16 79.60 -38.10 23.68
N GLU A 17 80.29 -37.84 22.58
CA GLU A 17 81.46 -36.97 22.58
C GLU A 17 81.01 -35.52 22.92
N ASN A 18 81.71 -34.91 23.91
CA ASN A 18 81.49 -33.55 24.42
C ASN A 18 80.05 -33.31 24.92
N SER A 19 79.28 -34.33 25.22
CA SER A 19 77.91 -34.15 25.82
C SER A 19 78.06 -33.58 27.23
N LEU A 20 77.34 -32.44 27.52
CA LEU A 20 77.33 -31.75 28.80
C LEU A 20 78.79 -31.41 29.31
N ALA A 21 79.71 -31.12 28.37
CA ALA A 21 81.17 -30.98 28.69
C ALA A 21 81.47 -29.86 29.69
N ASP A 22 80.89 -28.63 29.49
CA ASP A 22 81.19 -27.43 30.29
C ASP A 22 80.31 -27.32 31.56
N ASN A 23 79.49 -28.38 31.92
CA ASN A 23 78.66 -28.34 33.10
C ASN A 23 79.49 -28.23 34.39
N THR A 24 79.13 -27.23 35.20
CA THR A 24 79.86 -27.05 36.49
C THR A 24 78.98 -27.41 37.71
N THR A 25 77.89 -26.80 37.87
CA THR A 25 77.04 -26.91 39.07
C THR A 25 75.55 -27.30 38.77
N ALA A 26 75.13 -27.43 37.47
CA ALA A 26 73.78 -27.62 37.11
C ALA A 26 73.33 -29.07 37.37
N ASP A 27 72.07 -29.24 37.80
CA ASP A 27 71.42 -30.49 38.16
C ASP A 27 70.38 -30.95 37.18
N GLY A 28 70.13 -32.28 37.11
CA GLY A 28 69.00 -32.88 36.46
C GLY A 28 68.97 -32.72 34.94
N ASN A 29 70.08 -32.57 34.28
CA ASN A 29 70.16 -32.48 32.84
C ASN A 29 70.34 -33.86 32.17
N VAL A 30 69.72 -34.06 31.02
CA VAL A 30 69.89 -35.25 30.17
C VAL A 30 70.49 -34.78 28.82
N ALA A 31 71.74 -35.23 28.46
CA ALA A 31 72.41 -34.93 27.22
C ALA A 31 72.87 -36.22 26.54
N ILE A 32 72.29 -36.54 25.38
CA ILE A 32 72.60 -37.76 24.63
C ILE A 32 72.84 -37.37 23.15
N GLY A 33 74.07 -37.52 22.71
CA GLY A 33 74.52 -37.14 21.36
C GLY A 33 75.84 -36.33 21.42
N MET A 34 76.61 -36.32 20.27
CA MET A 34 77.79 -35.51 20.12
C MET A 34 77.43 -34.01 20.31
N ASP A 35 78.20 -33.27 21.13
CA ASP A 35 77.98 -31.87 21.46
C ASP A 35 76.60 -31.50 22.08
N ALA A 36 75.79 -32.48 22.53
CA ALA A 36 74.51 -32.19 23.18
C ALA A 36 74.73 -31.46 24.52
N LEU A 37 74.05 -30.28 24.76
CA LEU A 37 74.23 -29.37 25.91
C LEU A 37 75.68 -29.04 26.21
N ARG A 38 76.55 -28.96 25.20
CA ARG A 38 77.98 -28.86 25.40
C ARG A 38 78.41 -27.66 26.27
N LEU A 39 77.87 -26.46 25.96
CA LEU A 39 78.25 -25.19 26.63
C LEU A 39 77.43 -24.89 27.89
N ASN A 40 76.66 -25.81 28.40
CA ASN A 40 75.83 -25.61 29.60
C ASN A 40 76.76 -25.55 30.87
N THR A 41 76.65 -24.47 31.62
CA THR A 41 77.41 -24.33 32.86
C THR A 41 76.57 -24.48 34.12
N THR A 42 75.48 -23.71 34.26
CA THR A 42 74.60 -23.69 35.44
C THR A 42 73.11 -23.94 35.14
N GLY A 43 72.70 -24.10 33.89
CA GLY A 43 71.33 -24.38 33.50
C GLY A 43 70.86 -25.79 33.89
N SER A 44 69.78 -25.91 34.66
CA SER A 44 69.26 -27.17 35.21
C SER A 44 68.00 -27.66 34.52
N ALA A 45 67.71 -28.92 34.66
CA ALA A 45 66.50 -29.56 34.13
C ALA A 45 66.30 -29.43 32.60
N ASN A 46 67.42 -29.47 31.84
CA ASN A 46 67.36 -29.47 30.38
C ASN A 46 67.48 -30.92 29.83
N VAL A 47 66.77 -31.21 28.73
CA VAL A 47 66.84 -32.45 28.00
C VAL A 47 67.34 -32.21 26.58
N ALA A 48 68.46 -32.76 26.20
CA ALA A 48 69.04 -32.70 24.86
C ALA A 48 69.28 -34.12 24.32
N LEU A 49 68.60 -34.50 23.27
CA LEU A 49 68.77 -35.77 22.62
C LEU A 49 68.99 -35.56 21.09
N GLY A 50 70.20 -35.75 20.64
CA GLY A 50 70.63 -35.58 19.28
C GLY A 50 71.94 -34.82 19.14
N GLU A 51 72.63 -34.97 18.01
CA GLU A 51 73.85 -34.23 17.70
C GLU A 51 73.57 -32.69 17.77
N SER A 52 74.39 -31.98 18.55
CA SER A 52 74.32 -30.51 18.75
C SER A 52 72.97 -30.01 19.30
N ALA A 53 72.10 -30.85 19.88
CA ALA A 53 70.90 -30.41 20.53
C ALA A 53 71.23 -29.52 21.74
N LEU A 54 70.60 -28.31 21.86
CA LEU A 54 70.86 -27.31 22.91
C LEU A 54 72.32 -26.97 23.13
N LYS A 55 73.17 -27.06 22.08
CA LYS A 55 74.63 -26.90 22.20
C LYS A 55 75.07 -25.57 22.84
N ALA A 56 74.44 -24.45 22.46
CA ALA A 56 74.76 -23.12 22.92
C ALA A 56 74.10 -22.73 24.25
N ASN A 57 73.28 -23.58 24.85
CA ASN A 57 72.67 -23.28 26.15
C ASN A 57 73.74 -23.15 27.25
N THR A 58 73.77 -22.05 27.94
CA THR A 58 74.81 -21.80 28.98
C THR A 58 74.25 -21.87 30.39
N THR A 59 73.29 -21.03 30.74
CA THR A 59 72.72 -20.87 32.08
C THR A 59 71.23 -21.13 32.18
N GLN A 60 70.55 -21.38 31.08
CA GLN A 60 69.08 -21.47 31.04
C GLN A 60 68.57 -22.88 31.39
N SER A 61 67.43 -22.90 32.05
CA SER A 61 66.80 -24.13 32.57
C SER A 61 65.48 -24.47 31.88
N ASN A 62 65.07 -25.70 32.06
CA ASN A 62 63.76 -26.21 31.60
C ASN A 62 63.62 -26.21 30.06
N ASN A 63 64.65 -26.39 29.30
CA ASN A 63 64.58 -26.55 27.85
C ASN A 63 64.67 -28.02 27.47
N THR A 64 63.86 -28.43 26.45
CA THR A 64 63.86 -29.77 25.87
C THR A 64 64.16 -29.69 24.38
N GLY A 65 65.32 -30.19 23.93
CA GLY A 65 65.70 -30.29 22.55
C GLY A 65 65.92 -31.74 22.11
N ILE A 66 65.09 -32.28 21.29
CA ILE A 66 65.12 -33.67 20.78
C ILE A 66 65.20 -33.70 19.26
N GLY A 67 66.31 -34.05 18.71
CA GLY A 67 66.58 -34.06 17.26
C GLY A 67 67.93 -33.45 16.92
N HIS A 68 68.47 -33.73 15.73
CA HIS A 68 69.68 -33.12 15.23
C HIS A 68 69.54 -31.58 15.18
N LYS A 69 70.38 -30.88 15.95
CA LYS A 69 70.43 -29.41 16.08
C LYS A 69 69.15 -28.77 16.69
N ALA A 70 68.30 -29.52 17.38
CA ALA A 70 67.14 -28.96 18.03
C ALA A 70 67.59 -27.92 19.09
N LEU A 71 67.13 -26.62 19.00
CA LEU A 71 67.54 -25.51 19.87
C LEU A 71 69.06 -25.29 19.90
N GLU A 72 69.82 -25.59 18.84
CA GLU A 72 71.28 -25.52 18.80
C GLU A 72 71.83 -24.16 19.31
N ALA A 73 71.22 -23.04 18.83
CA ALA A 73 71.68 -21.68 19.12
C ALA A 73 71.12 -21.08 20.43
N ASN A 74 70.34 -21.79 21.19
CA ASN A 74 69.69 -21.26 22.40
C ASN A 74 70.71 -20.79 23.44
N THR A 75 70.71 -19.48 23.73
CA THR A 75 71.61 -18.89 24.69
C THR A 75 70.94 -18.48 25.99
N THR A 76 69.88 -17.69 25.89
CA THR A 76 69.13 -17.16 27.05
C THR A 76 67.66 -17.54 27.08
N GLY A 77 67.11 -18.27 26.09
CA GLY A 77 65.72 -18.74 26.04
C GLY A 77 65.43 -19.81 27.08
N THR A 78 64.29 -19.75 27.78
CA THR A 78 63.88 -20.66 28.82
C THR A 78 62.52 -21.31 28.50
N GLN A 79 62.28 -22.50 29.06
CA GLN A 79 60.99 -23.23 28.92
C GLN A 79 60.63 -23.48 27.43
N ASN A 80 61.60 -23.84 26.62
CA ASN A 80 61.43 -24.18 25.23
C ASN A 80 61.37 -25.70 25.06
N THR A 81 60.49 -26.17 24.18
CA THR A 81 60.41 -27.59 23.79
C THR A 81 60.54 -27.67 22.26
N ALA A 82 61.59 -28.31 21.78
CA ALA A 82 61.84 -28.59 20.37
C ALA A 82 61.97 -30.10 20.13
N LEU A 83 61.12 -30.65 19.25
CA LEU A 83 61.15 -32.06 18.85
C LEU A 83 61.18 -32.15 17.31
N GLY A 84 62.34 -32.48 16.74
CA GLY A 84 62.54 -32.63 15.29
C GLY A 84 63.91 -32.13 14.88
N ALA A 85 64.45 -32.57 13.74
CA ALA A 85 65.67 -32.06 13.18
C ALA A 85 65.53 -30.58 12.79
N TYR A 86 66.44 -29.73 13.20
CA TYR A 86 66.41 -28.26 12.98
C TYR A 86 65.19 -27.57 13.58
N ALA A 87 64.54 -28.14 14.58
CA ALA A 87 63.45 -27.48 15.26
C ALA A 87 64.00 -26.33 16.13
N ALA A 88 63.57 -25.11 15.87
CA ALA A 88 64.00 -23.87 16.55
C ALA A 88 65.56 -23.73 16.67
N ASP A 89 66.29 -24.23 15.67
CA ASP A 89 67.75 -24.40 15.72
C ASP A 89 68.55 -23.08 15.81
N VAL A 90 68.00 -21.97 15.24
CA VAL A 90 68.61 -20.64 15.35
C VAL A 90 68.05 -19.77 16.49
N THR A 91 67.14 -20.28 17.32
CA THR A 91 66.57 -19.54 18.44
C THR A 91 67.67 -19.18 19.45
N THR A 92 67.79 -17.89 19.74
CA THR A 92 68.82 -17.39 20.70
C THR A 92 68.23 -17.00 22.06
N THR A 93 67.25 -16.10 22.07
CA THR A 93 66.66 -15.54 23.28
C THR A 93 65.16 -15.83 23.45
N GLY A 94 64.47 -16.38 22.40
CA GLY A 94 63.06 -16.75 22.46
C GLY A 94 62.75 -17.70 23.58
N SER A 95 61.67 -17.48 24.32
CA SER A 95 61.23 -18.30 25.45
C SER A 95 59.77 -18.76 25.29
N TYR A 96 59.39 -19.80 26.01
CA TYR A 96 58.03 -20.40 25.97
C TYR A 96 57.63 -20.88 24.56
N ILE A 97 58.57 -21.46 23.85
CA ILE A 97 58.40 -21.99 22.50
C ILE A 97 58.08 -23.50 22.57
N THR A 98 57.13 -23.91 21.72
CA THR A 98 56.94 -25.34 21.43
C THR A 98 57.11 -25.55 19.93
N ALA A 99 58.14 -26.25 19.49
CA ALA A 99 58.46 -26.54 18.10
C ALA A 99 58.52 -28.07 17.89
N VAL A 100 57.55 -28.64 17.25
CA VAL A 100 57.45 -30.07 16.98
C VAL A 100 57.35 -30.35 15.47
N GLY A 101 58.38 -30.87 14.89
CA GLY A 101 58.50 -31.15 13.46
C GLY A 101 59.85 -30.68 12.88
N THR A 102 60.29 -31.27 11.76
CA THR A 102 61.49 -30.85 11.04
C THR A 102 61.36 -29.40 10.59
N ASN A 103 62.33 -28.56 10.88
CA ASN A 103 62.35 -27.12 10.57
C ASN A 103 61.18 -26.28 11.17
N ALA A 104 60.47 -26.81 12.18
CA ALA A 104 59.50 -25.99 12.92
C ALA A 104 60.23 -24.84 13.62
N LEU A 105 59.77 -23.57 13.41
CA LEU A 105 60.46 -22.35 13.89
C LEU A 105 61.95 -22.26 13.50
N GLY A 106 62.33 -22.80 12.31
CA GLY A 106 63.73 -22.92 11.90
C GLY A 106 64.49 -21.61 11.76
N ALA A 107 63.85 -20.46 11.51
CA ALA A 107 64.46 -19.13 11.45
C ALA A 107 64.23 -18.27 12.72
N ASN A 108 63.54 -18.76 13.74
CA ASN A 108 63.20 -17.98 14.94
C ASN A 108 64.46 -17.60 15.71
N THR A 109 64.61 -16.33 16.00
CA THR A 109 65.76 -15.84 16.80
C THR A 109 65.33 -15.38 18.19
N THR A 110 64.39 -14.45 18.28
CA THR A 110 63.97 -13.81 19.52
C THR A 110 62.48 -13.96 19.84
N GLY A 111 61.65 -14.42 18.89
CA GLY A 111 60.19 -14.59 19.09
C GLY A 111 59.87 -15.60 20.17
N GLY A 112 59.02 -15.22 21.15
CA GLY A 112 58.55 -16.05 22.24
C GLY A 112 57.09 -16.39 22.16
N TYR A 113 56.65 -17.34 23.04
CA TYR A 113 55.23 -17.76 23.10
C TYR A 113 54.68 -18.35 21.81
N ASN A 114 55.52 -18.96 20.99
CA ASN A 114 55.14 -19.56 19.73
C ASN A 114 54.91 -21.07 19.89
N SER A 115 53.83 -21.58 19.31
CA SER A 115 53.49 -23.03 19.27
C SER A 115 53.48 -23.49 17.81
N ALA A 116 54.42 -24.32 17.39
CA ALA A 116 54.58 -24.83 16.04
C ALA A 116 54.56 -26.36 16.02
N PHE A 117 53.53 -26.97 15.44
CA PHE A 117 53.37 -28.41 15.33
C PHE A 117 53.24 -28.83 13.85
N GLY A 118 54.25 -29.39 13.27
CA GLY A 118 54.29 -29.84 11.87
C GLY A 118 55.61 -29.50 11.19
N ASN A 119 55.90 -30.20 10.06
CA ASN A 119 57.05 -29.89 9.25
C ASN A 119 56.96 -28.46 8.67
N ALA A 120 58.03 -27.65 8.77
CA ALA A 120 58.15 -26.29 8.26
C ALA A 120 57.09 -25.29 8.79
N THR A 121 56.53 -25.55 9.96
CA THR A 121 55.57 -24.64 10.61
C THR A 121 56.32 -23.43 11.15
N LEU A 122 55.82 -22.18 10.89
CA LEU A 122 56.46 -20.92 11.31
C LEU A 122 57.93 -20.88 10.91
N LYS A 123 58.30 -21.51 9.77
CA LYS A 123 59.69 -21.71 9.41
C LYS A 123 60.48 -20.40 9.26
N GLU A 124 59.90 -19.35 8.64
CA GLU A 124 60.56 -18.07 8.36
C GLU A 124 60.34 -17.02 9.48
N ASN A 125 59.62 -17.38 10.54
CA ASN A 125 59.43 -16.47 11.68
C ASN A 125 60.81 -16.17 12.34
N THR A 126 61.15 -14.89 12.41
CA THR A 126 62.42 -14.45 13.02
C THR A 126 62.22 -13.87 14.42
N THR A 127 61.27 -12.96 14.58
CA THR A 127 61.04 -12.20 15.80
C THR A 127 59.59 -12.18 16.29
N GLY A 128 58.66 -12.66 15.50
CA GLY A 128 57.22 -12.70 15.83
C GLY A 128 56.92 -13.58 17.03
N SER A 129 56.01 -13.12 17.87
CA SER A 129 55.59 -13.79 19.11
C SER A 129 54.07 -14.12 19.12
N ASN A 130 53.64 -14.95 20.06
CA ASN A 130 52.23 -15.33 20.24
C ASN A 130 51.61 -16.01 19.01
N ASN A 131 52.37 -16.71 18.20
CA ASN A 131 51.85 -17.43 17.05
C ASN A 131 51.56 -18.89 17.38
N ASN A 132 50.41 -19.40 16.96
CA ASN A 132 50.05 -20.81 17.10
C ASN A 132 49.84 -21.41 15.71
N ALA A 133 50.65 -22.39 15.35
CA ALA A 133 50.61 -23.03 14.03
C ALA A 133 50.61 -24.57 14.14
N PHE A 134 49.62 -25.21 13.57
CA PHE A 134 49.44 -26.67 13.57
C PHE A 134 49.20 -27.17 12.15
N GLY A 135 50.09 -27.91 11.56
CA GLY A 135 49.95 -28.52 10.24
C GLY A 135 51.18 -28.27 9.36
N TYR A 136 51.35 -29.05 8.31
CA TYR A 136 52.42 -28.89 7.35
C TYR A 136 52.40 -27.48 6.74
N GLY A 137 53.52 -26.70 6.89
CA GLY A 137 53.67 -25.38 6.31
C GLY A 137 52.67 -24.33 6.81
N ALA A 138 52.04 -24.53 7.94
CA ALA A 138 51.19 -23.50 8.56
C ALA A 138 52.03 -22.29 8.99
N LEU A 139 51.62 -21.06 8.64
CA LEU A 139 52.35 -19.82 8.88
C LEU A 139 53.81 -19.84 8.40
N LEU A 140 54.08 -20.54 7.29
CA LEU A 140 55.47 -20.76 6.85
C LEU A 140 56.25 -19.43 6.70
N SER A 141 55.69 -18.46 5.98
CA SER A 141 56.36 -17.17 5.64
C SER A 141 56.09 -16.04 6.65
N HIS A 142 55.44 -16.33 7.78
CA HIS A 142 55.03 -15.34 8.78
C HIS A 142 56.19 -14.84 9.62
N THR A 143 56.33 -13.51 9.71
CA THR A 143 57.47 -12.85 10.42
C THR A 143 57.06 -11.96 11.58
N VAL A 144 55.76 -11.77 11.84
CA VAL A 144 55.21 -10.90 12.90
C VAL A 144 54.43 -11.69 13.96
N SER A 145 53.67 -11.03 14.80
CA SER A 145 53.01 -11.65 15.97
C SER A 145 51.51 -11.91 15.76
N ASP A 146 50.89 -12.62 16.71
CA ASP A 146 49.48 -12.68 17.00
C ASP A 146 48.63 -13.39 15.90
N CYS A 147 49.12 -14.47 15.32
CA CYS A 147 48.38 -15.28 14.36
C CYS A 147 48.13 -16.74 14.83
N ASN A 148 46.96 -17.30 14.44
CA ASN A 148 46.61 -18.66 14.72
C ASN A 148 46.31 -19.42 13.42
N ALA A 149 46.98 -20.52 13.15
CA ALA A 149 46.81 -21.34 11.94
C ALA A 149 46.74 -22.82 12.27
N PHE A 150 45.62 -23.46 12.00
CA PHE A 150 45.35 -24.88 12.27
C PHE A 150 44.92 -25.58 10.96
N GLY A 151 45.82 -26.26 10.30
CA GLY A 151 45.62 -26.97 9.06
C GLY A 151 46.84 -26.93 8.13
N ALA A 152 47.01 -27.92 7.28
CA ALA A 152 48.08 -27.89 6.29
C ALA A 152 47.93 -26.66 5.38
N TYR A 153 48.99 -25.87 5.23
CA TYR A 153 49.05 -24.63 4.46
C TYR A 153 48.12 -23.49 4.95
N ALA A 154 47.61 -23.57 6.17
CA ALA A 154 46.86 -22.44 6.74
C ALA A 154 47.78 -21.21 6.92
N LEU A 155 47.35 -20.03 6.41
CA LEU A 155 48.13 -18.78 6.43
C LEU A 155 49.58 -18.93 5.88
N HIS A 156 49.77 -19.83 4.92
CA HIS A 156 51.13 -20.21 4.44
C HIS A 156 51.97 -19.02 3.97
N ASN A 157 51.38 -18.13 3.14
CA ASN A 157 52.09 -16.97 2.56
C ASN A 157 51.95 -15.68 3.38
N ASN A 158 51.34 -15.76 4.56
CA ASN A 158 51.19 -14.58 5.42
C ASN A 158 52.57 -14.02 5.83
N THR A 159 52.82 -12.78 5.44
CA THR A 159 54.11 -12.15 5.74
C THR A 159 54.03 -11.22 6.96
N THR A 160 53.19 -10.19 6.86
CA THR A 160 53.04 -9.14 7.86
C THR A 160 51.61 -8.95 8.38
N GLY A 161 50.66 -9.76 7.93
CA GLY A 161 49.29 -9.70 8.45
C GLY A 161 49.20 -10.21 9.90
N THR A 162 48.59 -9.43 10.80
CA THR A 162 48.43 -9.74 12.23
C THR A 162 46.96 -10.08 12.60
N ASP A 163 46.80 -10.65 13.76
CA ASP A 163 45.48 -10.95 14.35
C ASP A 163 44.59 -11.86 13.46
N ASN A 164 45.21 -12.72 12.67
CA ASN A 164 44.51 -13.64 11.79
C ASN A 164 44.30 -15.00 12.46
N SER A 165 43.13 -15.59 12.28
CA SER A 165 42.79 -16.92 12.77
C SER A 165 42.29 -17.80 11.64
N ALA A 166 43.06 -18.83 11.25
CA ALA A 166 42.78 -19.74 10.14
C ALA A 166 42.66 -21.20 10.61
N PHE A 167 41.53 -21.84 10.37
CA PHE A 167 41.25 -23.20 10.77
C PHE A 167 40.77 -24.01 9.56
N GLY A 168 41.65 -24.84 8.98
CA GLY A 168 41.31 -25.70 7.85
C GLY A 168 42.45 -25.80 6.83
N HIS A 169 42.41 -26.83 5.98
CA HIS A 169 43.36 -27.00 4.88
C HIS A 169 43.30 -25.78 3.94
N ARG A 170 44.45 -25.12 3.68
CA ARG A 170 44.59 -23.94 2.82
C ARG A 170 43.71 -22.73 3.22
N SER A 171 43.24 -22.66 4.45
CA SER A 171 42.55 -21.43 4.91
C SER A 171 43.50 -20.24 4.88
N MET A 172 43.12 -19.17 4.17
CA MET A 172 43.94 -17.96 3.95
C MET A 172 45.33 -18.23 3.39
N ILE A 173 45.52 -19.24 2.53
CA ILE A 173 46.87 -19.62 2.05
C ILE A 173 47.59 -18.45 1.36
N SER A 174 46.87 -17.61 0.61
CA SER A 174 47.44 -16.51 -0.19
C SER A 174 47.54 -15.20 0.57
N ASN A 175 47.07 -15.12 1.82
CA ASN A 175 47.15 -13.88 2.60
C ASN A 175 48.59 -13.42 2.74
N THR A 176 48.83 -12.12 2.49
CA THR A 176 50.17 -11.52 2.63
C THR A 176 50.20 -10.50 3.74
N THR A 177 49.37 -9.48 3.68
CA THR A 177 49.33 -8.32 4.60
C THR A 177 47.99 -8.06 5.22
N GLY A 178 46.93 -8.80 4.84
CA GLY A 178 45.57 -8.65 5.40
C GLY A 178 45.55 -9.00 6.90
N ASN A 179 44.86 -8.16 7.70
CA ASN A 179 44.78 -8.25 9.16
C ASN A 179 43.39 -8.56 9.68
N GLN A 180 43.33 -9.04 10.94
CA GLN A 180 42.10 -9.15 11.72
C GLN A 180 41.01 -10.00 11.01
N GLN A 181 41.41 -11.14 10.50
CA GLN A 181 40.53 -12.06 9.74
C GLN A 181 40.26 -13.36 10.47
N VAL A 182 39.10 -13.94 10.24
CA VAL A 182 38.73 -15.28 10.69
C VAL A 182 38.36 -16.14 9.51
N ALA A 183 39.06 -17.25 9.30
CA ALA A 183 38.76 -18.23 8.27
C ALA A 183 38.64 -19.63 8.89
N VAL A 184 37.47 -20.21 8.87
CA VAL A 184 37.18 -21.54 9.40
C VAL A 184 36.58 -22.43 8.32
N GLY A 185 37.35 -23.37 7.82
CA GLY A 185 36.96 -24.29 6.75
C GLY A 185 38.05 -24.47 5.70
N SER A 186 38.06 -25.59 4.99
CA SER A 186 39.01 -25.78 3.89
C SER A 186 38.72 -24.79 2.77
N TYR A 187 39.78 -24.13 2.27
CA TYR A 187 39.73 -23.09 1.24
C TYR A 187 38.95 -21.84 1.63
N ALA A 188 38.70 -21.59 2.93
CA ALA A 188 38.11 -20.32 3.38
C ALA A 188 39.11 -19.18 3.18
N LEU A 189 38.75 -18.10 2.47
CA LEU A 189 39.63 -16.97 2.09
C LEU A 189 40.89 -17.41 1.37
N ASP A 190 40.84 -18.45 0.53
CA ASP A 190 42.05 -19.07 -0.08
C ASP A 190 42.89 -18.06 -0.86
N THR A 191 42.28 -17.21 -1.67
CA THR A 191 42.99 -16.23 -2.54
C THR A 191 43.16 -14.83 -1.92
N ASN A 192 42.68 -14.59 -0.69
CA ASN A 192 42.84 -13.27 -0.05
C ASN A 192 44.31 -12.86 0.01
N THR A 193 44.61 -11.63 -0.41
CA THR A 193 45.97 -11.09 -0.36
C THR A 193 46.13 -9.98 0.67
N THR A 194 45.35 -8.92 0.55
CA THR A 194 45.45 -7.72 1.37
C THR A 194 44.12 -7.33 2.04
N GLY A 195 43.02 -7.99 1.71
CA GLY A 195 41.68 -7.75 2.34
C GLY A 195 41.75 -7.92 3.86
N GLN A 196 41.03 -7.12 4.62
CA GLN A 196 41.06 -7.06 6.07
C GLN A 196 39.67 -7.17 6.68
N TYR A 197 39.60 -7.48 7.98
CA TYR A 197 38.32 -7.54 8.74
C TYR A 197 37.29 -8.53 8.21
N ASN A 198 37.72 -9.58 7.48
CA ASN A 198 36.82 -10.55 6.92
C ASN A 198 36.60 -11.73 7.87
N THR A 199 35.36 -12.23 7.92
CA THR A 199 34.98 -13.46 8.62
C THR A 199 34.42 -14.47 7.63
N ALA A 200 35.10 -15.56 7.40
CA ALA A 200 34.71 -16.64 6.49
C ALA A 200 34.60 -17.96 7.25
N VAL A 201 33.41 -18.52 7.34
CA VAL A 201 33.15 -19.80 8.02
C VAL A 201 32.43 -20.77 7.07
N GLY A 202 33.11 -21.80 6.63
CA GLY A 202 32.57 -22.83 5.74
C GLY A 202 33.56 -23.22 4.64
N TYR A 203 33.31 -24.36 4.00
CA TYR A 203 34.08 -24.81 2.85
C TYR A 203 33.96 -23.80 1.69
N ARG A 204 35.10 -23.30 1.18
CA ARG A 204 35.19 -22.29 0.08
C ARG A 204 34.38 -21.01 0.36
N SER A 205 34.23 -20.63 1.62
CA SER A 205 33.64 -19.35 1.98
C SER A 205 34.63 -18.23 1.60
N MET A 206 34.21 -17.28 0.77
CA MET A 206 35.05 -16.19 0.24
C MET A 206 36.32 -16.67 -0.47
N ASP A 207 36.25 -17.81 -1.17
CA ASP A 207 37.39 -18.46 -1.81
C ASP A 207 38.17 -17.50 -2.74
N ALA A 208 37.49 -16.73 -3.59
CA ALA A 208 38.06 -15.83 -4.58
C ALA A 208 38.38 -14.40 -4.06
N ASN A 209 38.16 -14.10 -2.78
CA ASN A 209 38.43 -12.76 -2.26
C ASN A 209 39.91 -12.40 -2.40
N THR A 210 40.21 -11.22 -2.94
CA THR A 210 41.60 -10.73 -3.07
C THR A 210 41.88 -9.54 -2.16
N THR A 211 41.11 -8.47 -2.29
CA THR A 211 41.28 -7.21 -1.57
C THR A 211 40.04 -6.74 -0.83
N GLY A 212 38.90 -7.39 -1.00
CA GLY A 212 37.64 -7.03 -0.34
C GLY A 212 37.76 -7.06 1.18
N THR A 213 37.16 -6.07 1.86
CA THR A 213 37.25 -5.84 3.30
C THR A 213 35.91 -5.88 4.01
N SER A 214 35.92 -6.12 5.31
CA SER A 214 34.73 -6.03 6.18
C SER A 214 33.57 -6.96 5.77
N ASN A 215 33.87 -8.10 5.16
CA ASN A 215 32.84 -9.04 4.75
C ASN A 215 32.64 -10.17 5.77
N VAL A 216 31.39 -10.58 5.95
CA VAL A 216 31.00 -11.74 6.76
C VAL A 216 30.38 -12.80 5.88
N ALA A 217 30.96 -13.98 5.80
CA ALA A 217 30.49 -15.10 4.99
C ALA A 217 30.43 -16.38 5.83
N ILE A 218 29.23 -16.85 6.14
CA ILE A 218 29.00 -18.04 6.96
C ILE A 218 28.16 -19.06 6.19
N GLY A 219 28.81 -20.12 5.72
CA GLY A 219 28.15 -21.19 4.98
C GLY A 219 29.06 -21.78 3.90
N ASN A 220 28.69 -22.97 3.40
CA ASN A 220 29.37 -23.60 2.27
C ASN A 220 29.24 -22.71 1.03
N ARG A 221 30.35 -22.36 0.36
CA ARG A 221 30.42 -21.53 -0.86
C ARG A 221 29.70 -20.18 -0.71
N CYS A 222 29.70 -19.62 0.48
CA CYS A 222 29.12 -18.30 0.77
C CYS A 222 30.10 -17.21 0.30
N LEU A 223 29.63 -16.21 -0.46
CA LEU A 223 30.48 -15.19 -1.11
C LEU A 223 31.67 -15.78 -1.88
N GLU A 224 31.51 -16.97 -2.49
CA GLU A 224 32.62 -17.71 -3.10
C GLU A 224 33.38 -16.90 -4.14
N ALA A 225 32.68 -16.17 -5.02
CA ALA A 225 33.28 -15.40 -6.12
C ALA A 225 33.67 -13.95 -5.75
N ASN A 226 33.50 -13.54 -4.49
CA ASN A 226 33.84 -12.16 -4.08
C ASN A 226 35.31 -11.86 -4.36
N THR A 227 35.58 -10.76 -5.05
CA THR A 227 36.98 -10.38 -5.37
C THR A 227 37.41 -9.14 -4.61
N THR A 228 36.74 -8.03 -4.81
CA THR A 228 37.11 -6.71 -4.29
C THR A 228 35.98 -6.04 -3.51
N ALA A 229 34.82 -6.65 -3.41
CA ALA A 229 33.67 -6.05 -2.76
C ALA A 229 33.81 -5.99 -1.24
N ASP A 230 33.26 -4.93 -0.65
CA ASP A 230 33.33 -4.59 0.77
C ASP A 230 31.96 -4.63 1.45
N ASP A 231 31.98 -4.73 2.78
CA ASP A 231 30.83 -4.53 3.66
C ASP A 231 29.64 -5.48 3.40
N ASN A 232 29.89 -6.67 2.88
CA ASN A 232 28.84 -7.67 2.64
C ASN A 232 28.67 -8.61 3.84
N THR A 233 27.42 -8.92 4.17
CA THR A 233 27.05 -9.95 5.14
C THR A 233 26.26 -11.06 4.46
N ALA A 234 26.82 -12.25 4.36
CA ALA A 234 26.21 -13.40 3.75
C ALA A 234 26.17 -14.60 4.71
N MET A 235 25.00 -15.18 4.93
CA MET A 235 24.79 -16.36 5.80
C MET A 235 23.92 -17.40 5.11
N GLY A 236 24.48 -18.58 4.83
CA GLY A 236 23.78 -19.72 4.22
C GLY A 236 24.56 -20.34 3.07
N THR A 237 24.22 -21.57 2.74
CA THR A 237 24.84 -22.26 1.61
C THR A 237 24.60 -21.51 0.31
N SER A 238 25.67 -21.16 -0.39
CA SER A 238 25.67 -20.42 -1.65
C SER A 238 24.95 -19.05 -1.57
N SER A 239 24.88 -18.44 -0.40
CA SER A 239 24.42 -17.04 -0.28
C SER A 239 25.44 -16.14 -0.95
N MET A 240 24.99 -15.25 -1.86
CA MET A 240 25.84 -14.33 -2.63
C MET A 240 27.01 -15.04 -3.36
N ALA A 241 26.79 -16.27 -3.84
CA ALA A 241 27.89 -17.08 -4.35
C ALA A 241 28.61 -16.46 -5.58
N ALA A 242 27.90 -15.73 -6.42
CA ALA A 242 28.42 -15.10 -7.64
C ALA A 242 28.88 -13.64 -7.44
N ASN A 243 28.73 -13.05 -6.25
CA ASN A 243 29.10 -11.65 -6.02
C ASN A 243 30.60 -11.41 -6.32
N THR A 244 30.90 -10.40 -7.13
CA THR A 244 32.29 -10.05 -7.46
C THR A 244 32.68 -8.69 -6.88
N THR A 245 31.92 -7.65 -7.20
CA THR A 245 32.20 -6.26 -6.83
C THR A 245 31.03 -5.53 -6.17
N GLY A 246 29.88 -6.18 -5.96
CA GLY A 246 28.73 -5.58 -5.30
C GLY A 246 28.96 -5.39 -3.79
N ASN A 247 28.75 -4.17 -3.28
CA ASN A 247 29.06 -3.77 -1.91
C ASN A 247 27.82 -3.64 -1.03
N SER A 248 28.02 -3.70 0.30
CA SER A 248 27.02 -3.35 1.30
C SER A 248 25.74 -4.18 1.20
N ASN A 249 25.82 -5.45 0.82
CA ASN A 249 24.67 -6.35 0.73
C ASN A 249 24.53 -7.20 2.00
N ALA A 250 23.30 -7.47 2.40
CA ALA A 250 22.96 -8.39 3.48
C ALA A 250 22.11 -9.56 2.93
N ALA A 251 22.66 -10.78 2.91
CA ALA A 251 22.02 -11.96 2.37
C ALA A 251 22.00 -13.10 3.40
N VAL A 252 20.82 -13.49 3.88
CA VAL A 252 20.64 -14.53 4.87
C VAL A 252 19.67 -15.61 4.36
N GLY A 253 20.18 -16.78 4.09
CA GLY A 253 19.40 -17.92 3.59
C GLY A 253 20.12 -18.68 2.48
N ARG A 254 19.70 -19.92 2.25
CA ARG A 254 20.26 -20.71 1.16
C ARG A 254 19.96 -20.05 -0.18
N ARG A 255 21.01 -19.76 -0.98
CA ARG A 255 20.93 -19.09 -2.30
C ARG A 255 20.29 -17.68 -2.25
N ALA A 256 20.25 -17.02 -1.08
CA ALA A 256 19.87 -15.62 -1.02
C ALA A 256 20.87 -14.79 -1.82
N LEU A 257 20.39 -13.97 -2.77
CA LEU A 257 21.20 -13.11 -3.65
C LEU A 257 22.30 -13.88 -4.41
N ALA A 258 22.01 -15.13 -4.80
CA ALA A 258 23.04 -16.07 -5.29
C ALA A 258 23.71 -15.65 -6.60
N ALA A 259 22.96 -15.06 -7.52
CA ALA A 259 23.44 -14.64 -8.86
C ALA A 259 24.03 -13.23 -8.89
N ASN A 260 23.99 -12.48 -7.80
CA ASN A 260 24.49 -11.09 -7.78
C ASN A 260 25.95 -11.02 -8.15
N THR A 261 26.30 -10.12 -9.07
CA THR A 261 27.69 -9.88 -9.45
C THR A 261 28.15 -8.50 -9.05
N THR A 262 27.40 -7.45 -9.32
CA THR A 262 27.76 -6.06 -9.14
C THR A 262 26.75 -5.24 -8.35
N GLY A 263 25.55 -5.75 -8.10
CA GLY A 263 24.48 -5.06 -7.37
C GLY A 263 24.86 -4.76 -5.93
N SER A 264 24.44 -3.60 -5.43
CA SER A 264 24.85 -3.09 -4.11
C SER A 264 23.65 -2.68 -3.25
N SER A 265 23.87 -2.65 -1.92
CA SER A 265 22.87 -2.18 -0.95
C SER A 265 21.58 -3.01 -0.92
N HIS A 266 21.64 -4.29 -1.24
CA HIS A 266 20.51 -5.19 -1.16
C HIS A 266 20.36 -5.82 0.22
N VAL A 267 19.13 -6.08 0.60
CA VAL A 267 18.76 -6.93 1.75
C VAL A 267 17.97 -8.14 1.24
N ALA A 268 18.53 -9.33 1.34
CA ALA A 268 17.91 -10.59 0.91
C ALA A 268 17.85 -11.57 2.09
N ILE A 269 16.69 -11.73 2.72
CA ILE A 269 16.49 -12.60 3.88
C ILE A 269 15.45 -13.68 3.57
N GLY A 270 15.88 -14.90 3.46
CA GLY A 270 15.04 -16.04 3.13
C GLY A 270 15.69 -16.94 2.08
N LYS A 271 15.23 -18.20 2.03
CA LYS A 271 15.70 -19.12 1.01
C LYS A 271 15.29 -18.58 -0.38
N GLU A 272 16.27 -18.44 -1.29
CA GLU A 272 16.06 -18.01 -2.67
C GLU A 272 15.49 -16.56 -2.80
N ALA A 273 15.64 -15.71 -1.77
CA ALA A 273 15.31 -14.29 -1.87
C ALA A 273 16.31 -13.58 -2.79
N LEU A 274 15.84 -12.78 -3.76
CA LEU A 274 16.67 -12.12 -4.79
C LEU A 274 17.63 -13.06 -5.51
N GLU A 275 17.25 -14.34 -5.67
CA GLU A 275 18.18 -15.36 -6.16
C GLU A 275 18.80 -15.02 -7.52
N SER A 276 18.00 -14.52 -8.45
CA SER A 276 18.38 -14.25 -9.83
C SER A 276 18.96 -12.85 -10.07
N SER A 277 18.98 -11.97 -9.07
CA SER A 277 19.47 -10.61 -9.24
C SER A 277 20.97 -10.61 -9.55
N VAL A 278 21.33 -10.10 -10.73
CA VAL A 278 22.73 -10.03 -11.22
C VAL A 278 23.32 -8.64 -10.92
N GLN A 279 22.52 -7.60 -11.13
CA GLN A 279 22.88 -6.21 -10.92
C GLN A 279 21.62 -5.44 -10.47
N GLY A 280 21.76 -4.21 -10.10
CA GLY A 280 20.71 -3.38 -9.49
C GLY A 280 21.10 -2.91 -8.11
N ASN A 281 20.30 -2.08 -7.48
CA ASN A 281 20.66 -1.47 -6.21
C ASN A 281 19.46 -1.26 -5.28
N GLY A 282 19.72 -1.30 -3.96
CA GLY A 282 18.81 -0.79 -2.96
C GLY A 282 17.50 -1.56 -2.77
N SER A 283 17.43 -2.83 -3.18
CA SER A 283 16.20 -3.63 -3.02
C SER A 283 16.20 -4.42 -1.71
N VAL A 284 15.01 -4.59 -1.14
CA VAL A 284 14.76 -5.36 0.08
C VAL A 284 13.86 -6.55 -0.25
N ALA A 285 14.33 -7.76 -0.05
CA ALA A 285 13.57 -9.00 -0.21
C ALA A 285 13.63 -9.82 1.09
N VAL A 286 12.50 -9.97 1.76
CA VAL A 286 12.39 -10.74 2.99
C VAL A 286 11.28 -11.79 2.87
N GLY A 287 11.67 -13.05 2.77
CA GLY A 287 10.75 -14.16 2.62
C GLY A 287 11.27 -15.22 1.64
N TYR A 288 10.64 -16.39 1.65
CA TYR A 288 10.92 -17.43 0.66
C TYR A 288 10.60 -16.90 -0.74
N ARG A 289 11.58 -16.94 -1.66
CA ARG A 289 11.46 -16.50 -3.07
C ARG A 289 10.91 -15.08 -3.26
N ALA A 290 11.10 -14.18 -2.30
CA ALA A 290 10.79 -12.77 -2.51
C ALA A 290 11.73 -12.19 -3.59
N LEU A 291 11.20 -11.53 -4.64
CA LEU A 291 11.95 -11.00 -5.79
C LEU A 291 12.82 -12.07 -6.49
N HIS A 292 12.30 -13.28 -6.60
CA HIS A 292 13.13 -14.43 -7.03
C HIS A 292 13.68 -14.33 -8.45
N THR A 293 12.89 -13.88 -9.44
CA THR A 293 13.27 -13.88 -10.86
C THR A 293 13.88 -12.57 -11.36
N SER A 294 13.87 -11.51 -10.56
CA SER A 294 14.40 -10.20 -10.97
C SER A 294 15.91 -10.27 -11.21
N THR A 295 16.37 -9.91 -12.41
CA THR A 295 17.80 -9.88 -12.75
C THR A 295 18.43 -8.51 -12.59
N GLU A 296 17.63 -7.42 -12.63
CA GLU A 296 18.05 -6.03 -12.40
C GLU A 296 17.11 -5.37 -11.38
N SER A 297 17.23 -5.76 -10.13
CA SER A 297 16.33 -5.30 -9.06
C SER A 297 16.74 -3.92 -8.56
N ASN A 298 15.94 -2.88 -8.84
CA ASN A 298 16.21 -1.53 -8.39
C ASN A 298 15.09 -1.00 -7.46
N TYR A 299 15.47 -0.61 -6.25
CA TYR A 299 14.62 0.10 -5.29
C TYR A 299 13.27 -0.58 -5.00
N GLN A 300 13.22 -1.90 -5.00
CA GLN A 300 12.03 -2.69 -4.72
C GLN A 300 12.00 -3.15 -3.26
N VAL A 301 10.81 -3.19 -2.68
CA VAL A 301 10.58 -3.77 -1.34
C VAL A 301 9.60 -4.94 -1.49
N ALA A 302 10.07 -6.15 -1.23
CA ALA A 302 9.25 -7.37 -1.23
C ALA A 302 9.38 -8.08 0.12
N ILE A 303 8.35 -8.07 0.93
CA ILE A 303 8.34 -8.68 2.26
C ILE A 303 7.20 -9.70 2.34
N GLY A 304 7.51 -10.97 2.33
CA GLY A 304 6.55 -12.05 2.42
C GLY A 304 6.91 -13.25 1.56
N PHE A 305 6.18 -14.35 1.75
CA PHE A 305 6.32 -15.55 0.95
C PHE A 305 5.94 -15.26 -0.51
N GLU A 306 6.85 -15.46 -1.47
CA GLU A 306 6.68 -15.24 -2.91
C GLU A 306 6.15 -13.82 -3.26
N ALA A 307 6.52 -12.79 -2.47
CA ALA A 307 6.22 -11.40 -2.82
C ALA A 307 7.06 -10.97 -4.01
N LEU A 308 6.44 -10.40 -5.07
CA LEU A 308 7.09 -10.00 -6.32
C LEU A 308 7.92 -11.14 -6.96
N GLU A 309 7.47 -12.41 -6.83
CA GLU A 309 8.26 -13.57 -7.28
C GLU A 309 8.67 -13.46 -8.75
N SER A 310 7.77 -13.02 -9.62
CA SER A 310 7.93 -12.98 -11.07
C SER A 310 8.48 -11.65 -11.62
N ALA A 311 8.84 -10.69 -10.76
CA ALA A 311 9.36 -9.40 -11.20
C ALA A 311 10.59 -9.56 -12.09
N THR A 312 10.62 -8.81 -13.20
CA THR A 312 11.72 -8.85 -14.19
C THR A 312 12.41 -7.49 -14.31
N ASN A 313 13.22 -7.28 -15.32
CA ASN A 313 14.10 -6.11 -15.46
C ASN A 313 13.40 -4.76 -15.65
N GLY A 314 12.12 -4.72 -15.96
CA GLY A 314 11.38 -3.49 -16.09
C GLY A 314 10.74 -3.00 -14.78
N ALA A 315 10.54 -3.90 -13.82
CA ALA A 315 9.89 -3.55 -12.55
C ALA A 315 10.82 -2.76 -11.63
N THR A 316 10.45 -1.53 -11.27
CA THR A 316 11.21 -0.67 -10.35
C THR A 316 10.30 0.01 -9.35
N GLU A 317 10.86 0.41 -8.21
CA GLU A 317 10.18 1.24 -7.21
C GLU A 317 8.86 0.65 -6.67
N ASN A 318 8.72 -0.69 -6.64
CA ASN A 318 7.53 -1.35 -6.11
C ASN A 318 7.68 -1.67 -4.62
N VAL A 319 6.60 -1.57 -3.89
CA VAL A 319 6.47 -2.00 -2.49
C VAL A 319 5.42 -3.11 -2.39
N ALA A 320 5.82 -4.30 -2.00
CA ALA A 320 4.94 -5.46 -1.82
C ALA A 320 5.16 -6.10 -0.45
N VAL A 321 4.13 -6.08 0.40
CA VAL A 321 4.22 -6.62 1.77
C VAL A 321 3.07 -7.59 2.04
N GLY A 322 3.36 -8.87 2.18
CA GLY A 322 2.39 -9.92 2.49
C GLY A 322 2.59 -11.20 1.68
N TYR A 323 1.71 -12.17 1.84
CA TYR A 323 1.73 -13.44 1.15
C TYR A 323 1.36 -13.27 -0.34
N ARG A 324 2.26 -13.61 -1.26
CA ARG A 324 2.07 -13.57 -2.73
C ARG A 324 1.57 -12.22 -3.26
N VAL A 325 2.00 -11.14 -2.64
CA VAL A 325 1.67 -9.78 -3.11
C VAL A 325 2.44 -9.49 -4.40
N GLY A 326 1.75 -9.03 -5.44
CA GLY A 326 2.35 -8.75 -6.75
C GLY A 326 3.03 -9.97 -7.39
N HIS A 327 2.57 -11.19 -7.10
CA HIS A 327 3.26 -12.44 -7.45
C HIS A 327 3.61 -12.57 -8.93
N ASN A 328 2.69 -12.22 -9.84
CA ASN A 328 2.85 -12.33 -11.28
C ASN A 328 3.38 -11.04 -11.94
N MET A 329 3.72 -10.01 -11.17
CA MET A 329 4.25 -8.75 -11.70
C MET A 329 5.53 -9.02 -12.49
N THR A 330 5.58 -8.50 -13.72
CA THR A 330 6.76 -8.63 -14.59
C THR A 330 7.50 -7.30 -14.74
N THR A 331 6.87 -6.29 -15.33
CA THR A 331 7.49 -5.00 -15.64
C THR A 331 6.80 -3.79 -15.04
N GLY A 332 5.71 -3.98 -14.27
CA GLY A 332 4.97 -2.87 -13.63
C GLY A 332 5.83 -2.09 -12.64
N ASP A 333 5.70 -0.75 -12.65
CA ASP A 333 6.48 0.18 -11.84
C ASP A 333 5.65 0.92 -10.81
N GLN A 334 6.30 1.38 -9.72
CA GLN A 334 5.72 2.33 -8.77
C GLN A 334 4.40 1.86 -8.15
N ASN A 335 4.24 0.55 -7.97
CA ASN A 335 3.09 -0.02 -7.31
C ASN A 335 3.33 -0.18 -5.81
N THR A 336 2.31 0.10 -5.00
CA THR A 336 2.32 -0.15 -3.56
C THR A 336 1.24 -1.15 -3.20
N ALA A 337 1.62 -2.34 -2.75
CA ALA A 337 0.69 -3.42 -2.41
C ALA A 337 0.97 -3.99 -1.03
N VAL A 338 -0.05 -4.06 -0.18
CA VAL A 338 0.05 -4.62 1.17
C VAL A 338 -1.17 -5.49 1.47
N GLY A 339 -0.95 -6.76 1.84
CA GLY A 339 -2.04 -7.67 2.23
C GLY A 339 -1.77 -9.12 1.83
N TYR A 340 -2.79 -9.93 1.83
CA TYR A 340 -2.78 -11.29 1.27
C TYR A 340 -3.19 -11.21 -0.19
N GLN A 341 -2.35 -11.63 -1.13
CA GLN A 341 -2.59 -11.65 -2.57
C GLN A 341 -3.06 -10.29 -3.19
N ALA A 342 -2.73 -9.16 -2.55
CA ALA A 342 -2.95 -7.86 -3.17
C ALA A 342 -2.15 -7.78 -4.49
N MET A 343 -2.78 -7.31 -5.58
CA MET A 343 -2.17 -7.23 -6.92
C MET A 343 -1.59 -8.56 -7.43
N TYR A 344 -2.20 -9.70 -7.05
CA TYR A 344 -1.63 -11.03 -7.36
C TYR A 344 -1.34 -11.25 -8.83
N SER A 345 -2.26 -10.88 -9.71
CA SER A 345 -2.21 -11.15 -11.16
C SER A 345 -1.63 -9.99 -12.00
N ILE A 346 -1.23 -8.90 -11.36
CA ILE A 346 -0.65 -7.75 -12.08
C ILE A 346 0.59 -8.19 -12.87
N THR A 347 0.72 -7.71 -14.10
CA THR A 347 1.88 -8.00 -14.97
C THR A 347 2.66 -6.73 -15.30
N GLU A 348 2.10 -5.79 -16.06
CA GLU A 348 2.78 -4.58 -16.55
C GLU A 348 2.19 -3.27 -16.01
N ALA A 349 1.03 -3.31 -15.37
CA ALA A 349 0.36 -2.11 -14.86
C ALA A 349 1.16 -1.40 -13.77
N SER A 350 1.10 -0.07 -13.74
CA SER A 350 1.96 0.78 -12.92
C SER A 350 1.17 1.82 -12.11
N ARG A 351 1.80 2.37 -11.07
CA ARG A 351 1.26 3.45 -10.21
C ARG A 351 -0.03 3.09 -9.49
N ASN A 352 -0.21 1.81 -9.15
CA ASN A 352 -1.36 1.34 -8.40
C ASN A 352 -1.05 1.25 -6.90
N THR A 353 -2.06 1.52 -6.08
CA THR A 353 -2.01 1.33 -4.62
C THR A 353 -3.07 0.32 -4.20
N ALA A 354 -2.67 -0.79 -3.60
CA ALA A 354 -3.57 -1.82 -3.06
C ALA A 354 -3.25 -2.11 -1.59
N LEU A 355 -4.24 -1.96 -0.74
CA LEU A 355 -4.13 -2.27 0.69
C LEU A 355 -5.32 -3.12 1.14
N GLY A 356 -5.10 -4.40 1.34
CA GLY A 356 -6.13 -5.36 1.78
C GLY A 356 -5.94 -6.75 1.19
N ASN A 357 -6.71 -7.71 1.68
CA ASN A 357 -6.77 -9.05 1.10
C ASN A 357 -7.47 -8.97 -0.25
N ASP A 358 -6.88 -9.56 -1.30
CA ASP A 358 -7.36 -9.58 -2.69
C ASP A 358 -7.69 -8.18 -3.28
N ALA A 359 -7.14 -7.10 -2.71
CA ALA A 359 -7.27 -5.77 -3.29
C ALA A 359 -6.54 -5.72 -4.64
N LEU A 360 -7.23 -5.26 -5.69
CA LEU A 360 -6.71 -5.15 -7.05
C LEU A 360 -6.13 -6.47 -7.60
N TYR A 361 -6.80 -7.59 -7.28
CA TYR A 361 -6.27 -8.95 -7.49
C TYR A 361 -6.01 -9.29 -8.97
N THR A 362 -6.89 -8.88 -9.92
CA THR A 362 -6.89 -9.33 -11.32
C THR A 362 -6.30 -8.36 -12.33
N VAL A 363 -5.77 -7.22 -11.93
CA VAL A 363 -5.16 -6.25 -12.87
C VAL A 363 -4.11 -6.94 -13.75
N THR A 364 -4.16 -6.65 -15.05
CA THR A 364 -3.21 -7.16 -16.03
C THR A 364 -2.29 -6.06 -16.55
N ASP A 365 -2.19 -5.88 -17.85
CA ASP A 365 -1.19 -4.98 -18.46
C ASP A 365 -1.60 -3.51 -18.50
N ALA A 366 -2.90 -3.20 -18.43
CA ALA A 366 -3.44 -1.87 -18.74
C ALA A 366 -4.02 -1.10 -17.54
N GLY A 367 -4.31 -1.69 -16.41
CA GLY A 367 -4.94 -1.00 -15.27
C GLY A 367 -3.97 -0.14 -14.46
N HIS A 368 -3.83 1.15 -14.80
CA HIS A 368 -2.91 2.09 -14.16
C HIS A 368 -3.61 3.06 -13.20
N ASP A 369 -2.82 3.67 -12.29
CA ASP A 369 -3.26 4.80 -11.45
C ASP A 369 -4.48 4.49 -10.55
N ASN A 370 -4.65 3.24 -10.12
CA ASN A 370 -5.76 2.83 -9.28
C ASN A 370 -5.40 2.82 -7.78
N VAL A 371 -6.36 3.19 -6.94
CA VAL A 371 -6.30 3.09 -5.48
C VAL A 371 -7.36 2.11 -4.99
N ALA A 372 -6.95 1.00 -4.38
CA ALA A 372 -7.81 -0.04 -3.83
C ALA A 372 -7.47 -0.29 -2.35
N ILE A 373 -8.31 0.15 -1.44
CA ILE A 373 -8.12 0.01 0.01
C ILE A 373 -9.32 -0.72 0.62
N GLY A 374 -9.12 -1.94 1.04
CA GLY A 374 -10.15 -2.79 1.65
C GLY A 374 -10.11 -4.23 1.16
N PHE A 375 -10.86 -5.10 1.82
CA PHE A 375 -11.06 -6.48 1.39
C PHE A 375 -11.72 -6.51 0.01
N GLU A 376 -11.11 -7.17 -0.98
CA GLU A 376 -11.60 -7.30 -2.36
C GLU A 376 -11.93 -5.96 -3.07
N ALA A 377 -11.37 -4.82 -2.62
CA ALA A 377 -11.55 -3.55 -3.33
C ALA A 377 -10.93 -3.65 -4.74
N LEU A 378 -11.69 -3.24 -5.80
CA LEU A 378 -11.29 -3.34 -7.22
C LEU A 378 -10.81 -4.75 -7.63
N ARG A 379 -11.30 -5.80 -6.99
CA ARG A 379 -10.77 -7.15 -7.17
C ARG A 379 -10.74 -7.62 -8.61
N ALA A 380 -11.79 -7.32 -9.39
CA ALA A 380 -11.97 -7.80 -10.77
C ALA A 380 -11.42 -6.84 -11.84
N ASN A 381 -10.80 -5.72 -11.46
CA ASN A 381 -10.28 -4.75 -12.44
C ASN A 381 -9.19 -5.39 -13.30
N THR A 382 -9.35 -5.31 -14.63
CA THR A 382 -8.34 -5.77 -15.60
C THR A 382 -7.66 -4.60 -16.28
N ASP A 383 -8.43 -3.70 -16.90
CA ASP A 383 -7.91 -2.65 -17.77
C ASP A 383 -8.37 -1.23 -17.35
N GLY A 384 -9.17 -1.11 -16.27
CA GLY A 384 -9.69 0.20 -15.83
C GLY A 384 -8.62 1.06 -15.14
N ASP A 385 -8.53 2.33 -15.53
CA ASP A 385 -7.59 3.33 -15.02
C ASP A 385 -8.24 4.32 -14.05
N ASN A 386 -7.41 4.97 -13.21
CA ASN A 386 -7.81 6.11 -12.39
C ASN A 386 -8.98 5.82 -11.42
N ASN A 387 -9.17 4.58 -11.00
CA ASN A 387 -10.25 4.24 -10.08
C ASN A 387 -9.79 4.40 -8.62
N THR A 388 -10.67 4.92 -7.79
CA THR A 388 -10.47 5.00 -6.32
C THR A 388 -11.53 4.17 -5.61
N ALA A 389 -11.13 3.06 -5.01
CA ALA A 389 -11.98 2.18 -4.21
C ALA A 389 -11.50 2.13 -2.76
N VAL A 390 -12.32 2.58 -1.83
CA VAL A 390 -12.03 2.55 -0.39
C VAL A 390 -13.19 1.92 0.36
N GLY A 391 -13.00 0.72 0.85
CA GLY A 391 -14.00 -0.05 1.59
C GLY A 391 -14.02 -1.52 1.17
N ASP A 392 -14.63 -2.38 2.00
CA ASP A 392 -14.85 -3.77 1.66
C ASP A 392 -15.70 -3.87 0.40
N SER A 393 -15.21 -4.59 -0.60
CA SER A 393 -15.87 -4.85 -1.88
C SER A 393 -16.27 -3.58 -2.67
N ALA A 394 -15.62 -2.43 -2.40
CA ALA A 394 -15.83 -1.23 -3.20
C ALA A 394 -15.33 -1.46 -4.63
N LEU A 395 -16.16 -1.14 -5.65
CA LEU A 395 -15.89 -1.35 -7.08
C LEU A 395 -15.42 -2.79 -7.42
N LYS A 396 -15.82 -3.79 -6.63
CA LYS A 396 -15.30 -5.17 -6.70
C LYS A 396 -15.38 -5.80 -8.08
N SER A 397 -16.51 -5.63 -8.78
CA SER A 397 -16.78 -6.24 -10.09
C SER A 397 -16.41 -5.33 -11.27
N ASN A 398 -15.85 -4.14 -11.02
CA ASN A 398 -15.36 -3.27 -12.11
C ASN A 398 -14.26 -4.00 -12.88
N THR A 399 -14.42 -4.17 -14.17
CA THR A 399 -13.42 -4.86 -15.02
C THR A 399 -12.60 -3.87 -15.85
N THR A 400 -13.26 -3.04 -16.64
CA THR A 400 -12.65 -2.12 -17.61
C THR A 400 -13.05 -0.66 -17.40
N GLY A 401 -13.94 -0.39 -16.45
CA GLY A 401 -14.40 0.98 -16.16
C GLY A 401 -13.29 1.85 -15.57
N SER A 402 -13.18 3.10 -16.06
CA SER A 402 -12.19 4.07 -15.62
C SER A 402 -12.83 5.29 -14.96
N ASP A 403 -12.01 6.07 -14.24
CA ASP A 403 -12.41 7.31 -13.58
C ASP A 403 -13.52 7.12 -12.52
N ASN A 404 -13.64 5.96 -11.88
CA ASN A 404 -14.65 5.68 -10.87
C ASN A 404 -14.15 5.96 -9.45
N ILE A 405 -15.02 6.48 -8.61
CA ILE A 405 -14.79 6.66 -7.17
C ILE A 405 -15.84 5.86 -6.40
N GLY A 406 -15.42 4.83 -5.68
CA GLY A 406 -16.26 4.02 -4.78
C GLY A 406 -15.72 4.10 -3.35
N ILE A 407 -16.40 4.81 -2.45
CA ILE A 407 -15.97 4.93 -1.04
C ILE A 407 -17.08 4.46 -0.11
N GLY A 408 -16.86 3.37 0.58
CA GLY A 408 -17.80 2.72 1.50
C GLY A 408 -17.93 1.23 1.24
N TYR A 409 -18.59 0.54 2.17
CA TYR A 409 -18.90 -0.88 2.02
C TYR A 409 -19.75 -1.11 0.76
N GLN A 410 -19.25 -1.90 -0.19
CA GLN A 410 -19.88 -2.24 -1.47
C GLN A 410 -20.29 -1.01 -2.32
N ALA A 411 -19.64 0.15 -2.14
CA ALA A 411 -19.91 1.32 -3.00
C ALA A 411 -19.50 1.02 -4.44
N GLY A 412 -20.47 1.11 -5.38
CA GLY A 412 -20.27 0.76 -6.78
C GLY A 412 -19.83 -0.68 -7.03
N LYS A 413 -20.17 -1.62 -6.15
CA LYS A 413 -19.63 -3.00 -6.15
C LYS A 413 -19.71 -3.67 -7.52
N ASP A 414 -20.88 -3.64 -8.15
CA ASP A 414 -21.14 -4.27 -9.44
C ASP A 414 -21.18 -3.23 -10.59
N ASN A 415 -20.33 -2.21 -10.48
CA ASN A 415 -20.14 -1.20 -11.53
C ASN A 415 -19.36 -1.77 -12.72
N HIS A 416 -19.88 -1.60 -13.93
CA HIS A 416 -19.19 -1.96 -15.18
C HIS A 416 -19.02 -0.75 -16.12
N SER A 417 -19.21 0.47 -15.62
CA SER A 417 -19.16 1.69 -16.40
C SER A 417 -18.04 2.64 -15.95
N ILE A 418 -17.98 3.82 -16.53
CA ILE A 418 -16.96 4.85 -16.26
C ILE A 418 -17.59 6.04 -15.52
N ARG A 419 -16.73 6.81 -14.80
CA ARG A 419 -17.10 8.09 -14.15
C ARG A 419 -18.26 7.99 -13.16
N LEU A 420 -18.32 6.88 -12.41
CA LEU A 420 -19.20 6.77 -11.26
C LEU A 420 -18.57 7.48 -10.05
N LEU A 421 -19.37 8.28 -9.35
CA LEU A 421 -19.06 8.75 -7.99
C LEU A 421 -20.03 8.10 -7.01
N ALA A 422 -19.58 7.10 -6.26
CA ALA A 422 -20.37 6.38 -5.27
C ALA A 422 -19.73 6.52 -3.87
N ILE A 423 -20.37 7.24 -2.96
CA ILE A 423 -19.87 7.44 -1.59
C ILE A 423 -20.93 7.05 -0.57
N GLY A 424 -20.71 6.00 0.17
CA GLY A 424 -21.62 5.49 1.20
C GLY A 424 -21.77 3.99 1.18
N TYR A 425 -22.41 3.42 2.21
CA TYR A 425 -22.78 2.01 2.26
C TYR A 425 -23.73 1.68 1.11
N ASN A 426 -23.37 0.73 0.23
CA ASN A 426 -24.14 0.32 -0.96
C ASN A 426 -24.53 1.48 -1.92
N ALA A 427 -23.81 2.60 -1.90
CA ALA A 427 -24.07 3.66 -2.87
C ALA A 427 -23.75 3.18 -4.29
N GLY A 428 -24.68 3.35 -5.24
CA GLY A 428 -24.52 2.94 -6.63
C GLY A 428 -24.16 1.47 -6.82
N LEU A 429 -24.70 0.55 -5.98
CA LEU A 429 -24.29 -0.85 -5.88
C LEU A 429 -24.21 -1.57 -7.23
N ASN A 430 -25.22 -1.41 -8.10
CA ASN A 430 -25.39 -2.11 -9.39
C ASN A 430 -25.33 -1.12 -10.57
N ASN A 431 -24.42 -0.13 -10.55
CA ASN A 431 -24.39 0.89 -11.61
C ASN A 431 -23.75 0.36 -12.90
N ASN A 432 -24.50 0.42 -14.01
CA ASN A 432 -24.05 0.05 -15.35
C ASN A 432 -24.13 1.21 -16.35
N ALA A 433 -24.29 2.45 -15.89
CA ALA A 433 -24.46 3.64 -16.70
C ALA A 433 -23.52 4.79 -16.28
N TRP A 434 -23.29 5.78 -17.15
CA TRP A 434 -22.35 6.87 -16.94
C TRP A 434 -22.82 8.21 -17.51
N PRO A 435 -22.46 9.34 -16.91
CA PRO A 435 -21.93 9.47 -15.53
C PRO A 435 -23.07 9.45 -14.48
N ASN A 436 -22.83 8.89 -13.31
CA ASN A 436 -23.76 8.98 -12.18
C ASN A 436 -23.03 9.42 -10.91
N THR A 437 -23.73 10.15 -10.03
CA THR A 437 -23.25 10.58 -8.72
C THR A 437 -24.21 10.12 -7.62
N PHE A 438 -23.78 9.22 -6.76
CA PHE A 438 -24.54 8.66 -5.65
C PHE A 438 -23.79 8.86 -4.32
N ILE A 439 -24.32 9.71 -3.44
CA ILE A 439 -23.69 10.02 -2.15
C ILE A 439 -24.69 9.77 -1.02
N GLY A 440 -24.41 8.80 -0.18
CA GLY A 440 -25.24 8.45 0.98
C GLY A 440 -25.47 6.94 1.09
N TYR A 441 -26.01 6.50 2.22
CA TYR A 441 -26.41 5.11 2.44
C TYR A 441 -27.47 4.70 1.44
N GLY A 442 -27.24 3.65 0.66
CA GLY A 442 -28.18 3.12 -0.33
C GLY A 442 -28.61 4.11 -1.43
N SER A 443 -27.88 5.19 -1.64
CA SER A 443 -28.15 6.15 -2.71
C SER A 443 -27.86 5.51 -4.07
N GLY A 444 -28.78 5.62 -5.03
CA GLY A 444 -28.62 5.07 -6.37
C GLY A 444 -28.72 3.54 -6.42
N GLY A 445 -29.77 3.00 -5.86
CA GLY A 445 -30.20 1.61 -6.04
C GLY A 445 -29.48 0.56 -5.20
N THR A 446 -30.27 -0.39 -4.76
CA THR A 446 -29.79 -1.56 -3.99
C THR A 446 -30.26 -2.89 -4.58
N SER A 447 -31.17 -2.92 -5.53
CA SER A 447 -31.89 -4.14 -5.93
C SER A 447 -31.93 -4.47 -7.42
N ALA A 448 -31.59 -3.54 -8.31
CA ALA A 448 -31.64 -3.78 -9.76
C ALA A 448 -30.47 -3.08 -10.47
N ASP A 449 -30.18 -3.51 -11.72
CA ASP A 449 -29.17 -2.87 -12.56
C ASP A 449 -29.61 -1.46 -12.95
N ILE A 450 -28.74 -0.49 -12.69
CA ILE A 450 -28.95 0.91 -13.09
C ILE A 450 -28.37 1.08 -14.48
N THR A 451 -29.22 1.31 -15.47
CA THR A 451 -28.83 1.63 -16.84
C THR A 451 -29.13 3.09 -17.22
N GLY A 452 -29.81 3.82 -16.32
CA GLY A 452 -30.04 5.26 -16.45
C GLY A 452 -28.79 6.09 -16.12
N ASP A 453 -28.51 7.12 -16.90
CA ASP A 453 -27.31 7.96 -16.78
C ASP A 453 -27.60 9.37 -16.26
N GLN A 454 -26.54 10.16 -16.03
CA GLN A 454 -26.58 11.56 -15.61
C GLN A 454 -27.40 11.83 -14.33
N ASN A 455 -27.54 10.83 -13.46
CA ASN A 455 -28.24 10.99 -12.20
C ASN A 455 -27.32 11.53 -11.10
N THR A 456 -27.83 12.48 -10.32
CA THR A 456 -27.19 13.00 -9.11
C THR A 456 -28.11 12.75 -7.92
N ALA A 457 -27.72 11.88 -6.98
CA ALA A 457 -28.48 11.54 -5.79
C ALA A 457 -27.62 11.71 -4.52
N VAL A 458 -28.04 12.60 -3.63
CA VAL A 458 -27.31 12.91 -2.40
C VAL A 458 -28.23 12.78 -1.18
N GLY A 459 -28.01 11.77 -0.36
CA GLY A 459 -28.77 11.53 0.88
C GLY A 459 -29.01 10.04 1.16
N TYR A 460 -29.69 9.76 2.24
CA TYR A 460 -30.06 8.43 2.68
C TYR A 460 -31.19 7.86 1.78
N LEU A 461 -30.96 6.70 1.13
CA LEU A 461 -31.91 6.01 0.23
C LEU A 461 -32.51 6.93 -0.85
N THR A 462 -31.72 7.84 -1.41
CA THR A 462 -32.12 8.65 -2.57
C THR A 462 -32.00 7.81 -3.84
N LEU A 463 -33.03 7.86 -4.72
CA LEU A 463 -33.07 7.06 -5.95
C LEU A 463 -32.84 5.55 -5.70
N GLU A 464 -33.37 4.99 -4.60
CA GLU A 464 -33.13 3.58 -4.23
C GLU A 464 -33.60 2.58 -5.31
N ASP A 465 -34.76 2.86 -5.95
CA ASP A 465 -35.38 1.96 -6.93
C ASP A 465 -35.07 2.33 -8.40
N ILE A 466 -34.11 3.22 -8.64
CA ILE A 466 -33.76 3.66 -10.01
C ILE A 466 -33.28 2.50 -10.87
N THR A 467 -33.77 2.44 -12.11
CA THR A 467 -33.37 1.44 -13.12
C THR A 467 -32.91 2.09 -14.42
N THR A 468 -33.83 2.69 -15.18
CA THR A 468 -33.57 3.29 -16.51
C THR A 468 -33.81 4.80 -16.55
N GLY A 469 -34.15 5.42 -15.41
CA GLY A 469 -34.39 6.88 -15.36
C GLY A 469 -33.10 7.67 -15.47
N ASP A 470 -33.11 8.73 -16.31
CA ASP A 470 -31.96 9.56 -16.62
C ASP A 470 -32.09 10.98 -16.07
N ALA A 471 -30.97 11.68 -15.93
CA ALA A 471 -30.89 13.12 -15.71
C ALA A 471 -31.69 13.61 -14.46
N ASN A 472 -31.79 12.80 -13.43
CA ASN A 472 -32.46 13.19 -12.19
C ASN A 472 -31.47 13.86 -11.21
N THR A 473 -31.87 14.97 -10.60
CA THR A 473 -31.15 15.67 -9.55
C THR A 473 -31.91 15.58 -8.24
N ILE A 474 -31.48 14.71 -7.34
CA ILE A 474 -32.22 14.34 -6.14
C ILE A 474 -31.37 14.57 -4.88
N MET A 475 -31.89 15.33 -3.91
CA MET A 475 -31.16 15.60 -2.67
C MET A 475 -32.08 15.58 -1.44
N GLY A 476 -31.75 14.75 -0.44
CA GLY A 476 -32.48 14.70 0.84
C GLY A 476 -32.58 13.30 1.41
N TYR A 477 -33.24 13.16 2.55
CA TYR A 477 -33.59 11.88 3.15
C TYR A 477 -34.73 11.24 2.35
N THR A 478 -34.53 10.08 1.77
CA THR A 478 -35.48 9.32 0.92
C THR A 478 -36.16 10.14 -0.20
N ALA A 479 -35.49 11.20 -0.68
CA ALA A 479 -35.99 11.93 -1.84
C ALA A 479 -35.94 11.06 -3.09
N GLY A 480 -36.98 11.08 -3.93
CA GLY A 480 -37.07 10.30 -5.15
C GLY A 480 -36.86 8.80 -4.98
N GLN A 481 -37.09 8.24 -3.79
CA GLN A 481 -36.76 6.85 -3.44
C GLN A 481 -37.29 5.83 -4.46
N ASN A 482 -38.56 5.96 -4.85
CA ASN A 482 -39.29 4.98 -5.66
C ASN A 482 -39.21 5.28 -7.19
N ILE A 483 -38.39 6.24 -7.63
CA ILE A 483 -38.23 6.47 -9.07
C ILE A 483 -37.57 5.25 -9.70
N THR A 484 -38.23 4.73 -10.77
CA THR A 484 -37.68 3.61 -11.54
C THR A 484 -37.24 4.06 -12.94
N THR A 485 -38.12 4.67 -13.74
CA THR A 485 -37.87 5.07 -15.13
C THR A 485 -38.10 6.56 -15.38
N GLY A 486 -38.49 7.34 -14.36
CA GLY A 486 -38.72 8.79 -14.49
C GLY A 486 -37.43 9.53 -14.82
N THR A 487 -37.49 10.53 -15.72
CA THR A 487 -36.34 11.31 -16.21
C THR A 487 -36.50 12.80 -15.92
N ASP A 488 -35.38 13.54 -15.93
CA ASP A 488 -35.36 15.02 -15.81
C ASP A 488 -36.03 15.55 -14.53
N ASN A 489 -36.05 14.80 -13.44
CA ASN A 489 -36.68 15.24 -12.20
C ASN A 489 -35.67 15.96 -11.29
N THR A 490 -36.14 17.03 -10.61
CA THR A 490 -35.36 17.73 -9.57
C THR A 490 -36.11 17.67 -8.25
N TYR A 491 -35.67 16.85 -7.29
CA TYR A 491 -36.28 16.73 -5.98
C TYR A 491 -35.30 17.08 -4.86
N ILE A 492 -35.58 18.17 -4.13
CA ILE A 492 -34.70 18.65 -3.06
C ILE A 492 -35.47 18.82 -1.77
N GLY A 493 -35.19 18.01 -0.80
CA GLY A 493 -35.80 18.02 0.53
C GLY A 493 -36.07 16.63 1.07
N SER A 494 -36.28 16.51 2.38
CA SER A 494 -36.65 15.23 3.00
C SER A 494 -37.98 14.74 2.42
N ARG A 495 -37.98 13.54 1.82
CA ARG A 495 -39.13 12.88 1.17
C ARG A 495 -39.73 13.68 0.01
N ALA A 496 -38.95 14.59 -0.61
CA ALA A 496 -39.40 15.26 -1.82
C ALA A 496 -39.53 14.22 -2.95
N GLY A 497 -40.71 14.18 -3.61
CA GLY A 497 -40.96 13.17 -4.65
C GLY A 497 -40.70 11.73 -4.19
N LEU A 498 -41.21 11.32 -3.04
CA LEU A 498 -40.94 9.97 -2.49
C LEU A 498 -41.54 8.87 -3.36
N THR A 499 -42.77 9.03 -3.83
CA THR A 499 -43.58 7.97 -4.49
C THR A 499 -43.53 7.94 -6.03
N PRO A 500 -42.99 8.92 -6.80
CA PRO A 500 -42.94 8.83 -8.25
C PRO A 500 -42.23 7.54 -8.71
N THR A 501 -42.79 6.93 -9.73
CA THR A 501 -42.22 5.75 -10.37
C THR A 501 -41.72 6.07 -11.79
N THR A 502 -42.61 6.63 -12.63
CA THR A 502 -42.36 6.89 -14.06
C THR A 502 -42.54 8.35 -14.45
N GLY A 503 -42.98 9.22 -13.53
CA GLY A 503 -43.18 10.66 -13.79
C GLY A 503 -41.87 11.36 -14.13
N SER A 504 -41.89 12.24 -15.15
CA SER A 504 -40.71 12.94 -15.66
C SER A 504 -40.87 14.45 -15.63
N GLN A 505 -39.73 15.20 -15.69
CA GLN A 505 -39.71 16.66 -15.76
C GLN A 505 -40.42 17.35 -14.57
N ASN A 506 -40.38 16.73 -13.40
CA ASN A 506 -40.99 17.29 -12.21
C ASN A 506 -39.93 18.01 -11.36
N THR A 507 -40.31 19.15 -10.79
CA THR A 507 -39.53 19.89 -9.80
C THR A 507 -40.26 19.87 -8.46
N ALA A 508 -39.66 19.27 -7.42
CA ALA A 508 -40.20 19.29 -6.06
C ALA A 508 -39.14 19.77 -5.06
N ILE A 509 -39.34 20.96 -4.50
CA ILE A 509 -38.40 21.57 -3.57
C ILE A 509 -39.09 21.86 -2.23
N GLY A 510 -38.63 21.19 -1.19
CA GLY A 510 -39.16 21.30 0.16
C GLY A 510 -39.50 19.93 0.77
N LYS A 511 -39.58 19.87 2.10
CA LYS A 511 -39.95 18.63 2.79
C LYS A 511 -41.33 18.18 2.35
N ASP A 512 -41.49 16.88 2.00
CA ASP A 512 -42.73 16.24 1.54
C ASP A 512 -43.35 16.90 0.28
N SER A 513 -42.59 17.70 -0.47
CA SER A 513 -43.05 18.31 -1.72
C SER A 513 -43.21 17.23 -2.80
N GLY A 514 -44.31 17.20 -3.50
CA GLY A 514 -44.61 16.16 -4.51
C GLY A 514 -44.64 14.73 -3.98
N TYR A 515 -44.82 14.54 -2.66
CA TYR A 515 -44.75 13.22 -2.01
C TYR A 515 -45.72 12.19 -2.63
N ASP A 516 -46.97 12.59 -2.95
CA ASP A 516 -48.02 11.70 -3.47
C ASP A 516 -47.93 11.46 -4.98
N LEU A 517 -47.04 12.16 -5.70
CA LEU A 517 -46.88 12.03 -7.15
C LEU A 517 -46.48 10.60 -7.52
N THR A 518 -47.11 10.00 -8.53
CA THR A 518 -46.78 8.66 -9.03
C THR A 518 -46.30 8.69 -10.49
N THR A 519 -47.13 9.07 -11.43
CA THR A 519 -46.86 9.04 -12.88
C THR A 519 -47.01 10.41 -13.56
N GLY A 520 -47.45 11.45 -12.82
CA GLY A 520 -47.61 12.79 -13.36
C GLY A 520 -46.28 13.42 -13.81
N SER A 521 -46.30 14.22 -14.86
CA SER A 521 -45.12 14.82 -15.46
C SER A 521 -45.26 16.35 -15.60
N ASN A 522 -44.10 17.04 -15.71
CA ASN A 522 -44.04 18.49 -15.90
C ASN A 522 -44.74 19.27 -14.76
N ASN A 523 -44.57 18.83 -13.51
CA ASN A 523 -45.12 19.51 -12.36
C ASN A 523 -44.04 20.30 -11.60
N THR A 524 -44.44 21.41 -10.99
CA THR A 524 -43.58 22.23 -10.13
C THR A 524 -44.22 22.37 -8.74
N PHE A 525 -43.59 21.77 -7.75
CA PHE A 525 -44.01 21.80 -6.33
C PHE A 525 -42.95 22.49 -5.48
N ILE A 526 -43.19 23.68 -4.99
CA ILE A 526 -42.21 24.43 -4.18
C ILE A 526 -42.79 24.76 -2.81
N GLY A 527 -42.10 24.37 -1.76
CA GLY A 527 -42.46 24.61 -0.37
C GLY A 527 -42.91 23.34 0.37
N TYR A 528 -43.04 23.44 1.70
CA TYR A 528 -43.42 22.35 2.57
C TYR A 528 -44.77 21.77 2.15
N GLN A 529 -44.80 20.46 1.89
CA GLN A 529 -46.03 19.72 1.47
C GLN A 529 -46.78 20.31 0.25
N ALA A 530 -46.05 20.90 -0.71
CA ALA A 530 -46.65 21.32 -1.97
C ALA A 530 -47.04 20.08 -2.82
N GLY A 531 -48.23 20.07 -3.42
CA GLY A 531 -48.72 18.99 -4.25
C GLY A 531 -49.22 17.73 -3.51
N VAL A 532 -49.40 17.80 -2.19
CA VAL A 532 -49.98 16.71 -1.37
C VAL A 532 -51.38 17.05 -0.89
N THR A 533 -52.07 16.12 -0.23
CA THR A 533 -53.46 16.27 0.25
C THR A 533 -53.72 17.60 0.96
N HIS A 534 -52.76 18.12 1.70
CA HIS A 534 -52.91 19.39 2.43
C HIS A 534 -52.46 20.62 1.61
N ALA A 535 -52.23 20.52 0.32
CA ALA A 535 -51.87 21.61 -0.58
C ALA A 535 -53.14 22.21 -1.25
N PRO A 536 -53.06 23.46 -1.76
CA PRO A 536 -54.16 24.07 -2.53
C PRO A 536 -54.59 23.25 -3.74
N SER A 537 -53.68 22.48 -4.33
CA SER A 537 -53.94 21.58 -5.45
C SER A 537 -54.64 20.27 -5.05
N GLY A 538 -54.75 19.96 -3.74
CA GLY A 538 -55.01 18.62 -3.25
C GLY A 538 -53.82 17.69 -3.53
N SER A 539 -54.00 16.37 -3.36
CA SER A 539 -53.01 15.35 -3.69
C SER A 539 -52.89 15.21 -5.20
N VAL A 540 -51.68 15.48 -5.73
CA VAL A 540 -51.36 15.30 -7.14
C VAL A 540 -50.66 13.97 -7.33
N THR A 541 -51.39 12.95 -7.80
CA THR A 541 -50.90 11.59 -8.02
C THR A 541 -50.45 11.35 -9.46
N THR A 542 -51.40 11.58 -10.42
CA THR A 542 -51.15 11.36 -11.87
C THR A 542 -51.30 12.63 -12.70
N GLY A 543 -51.65 13.77 -12.06
CA GLY A 543 -51.80 15.07 -12.74
C GLY A 543 -50.50 15.57 -13.31
N SER A 544 -50.54 16.26 -14.46
CA SER A 544 -49.42 16.84 -15.17
C SER A 544 -49.62 18.34 -15.41
N ASN A 545 -48.51 19.08 -15.66
CA ASN A 545 -48.53 20.51 -15.94
C ASN A 545 -49.07 21.39 -14.79
N ILE A 546 -48.82 21.01 -13.56
CA ILE A 546 -49.31 21.69 -12.36
C ILE A 546 -48.20 22.45 -11.65
N VAL A 547 -48.46 23.71 -11.28
CA VAL A 547 -47.64 24.49 -10.37
C VAL A 547 -48.34 24.64 -9.02
N CYS A 548 -47.71 24.19 -7.94
CA CYS A 548 -48.24 24.31 -6.59
C CYS A 548 -47.18 24.93 -5.69
N LEU A 549 -47.52 26.05 -5.05
CA LEU A 549 -46.61 26.79 -4.14
C LEU A 549 -47.09 26.61 -2.70
N GLY A 550 -46.36 25.80 -1.95
CA GLY A 550 -46.63 25.51 -0.53
C GLY A 550 -47.91 24.68 -0.26
N ASN A 551 -48.25 24.60 1.00
CA ASN A 551 -49.47 23.91 1.48
C ASN A 551 -50.60 24.93 1.82
N ASN A 552 -51.69 24.44 2.33
CA ASN A 552 -52.85 25.27 2.73
C ASN A 552 -52.55 26.34 3.81
N SER A 553 -51.39 26.36 4.39
CA SER A 553 -50.95 27.41 5.34
C SER A 553 -50.36 28.64 4.68
N VAL A 554 -50.09 28.58 3.38
CA VAL A 554 -49.63 29.77 2.63
C VAL A 554 -50.79 30.71 2.45
N SER A 555 -50.69 31.89 3.06
CA SER A 555 -51.78 32.89 3.08
C SER A 555 -51.57 34.04 2.11
N ASN A 556 -50.35 34.30 1.71
CA ASN A 556 -49.98 35.43 0.84
C ASN A 556 -48.94 34.99 -0.21
N LEU A 557 -49.17 35.40 -1.44
CA LEU A 557 -48.23 35.32 -2.53
C LEU A 557 -47.87 36.73 -2.98
N TYR A 558 -46.61 37.11 -2.83
CA TYR A 558 -46.12 38.41 -3.29
C TYR A 558 -45.41 38.25 -4.62
N CYS A 559 -46.03 38.80 -5.70
CA CYS A 559 -45.45 38.88 -7.03
C CYS A 559 -45.52 40.31 -7.52
N ALA A 560 -44.57 40.77 -8.31
CA ALA A 560 -44.59 42.11 -8.91
C ALA A 560 -45.72 42.25 -9.92
N ASP A 561 -46.11 41.16 -10.60
CA ASP A 561 -47.26 41.10 -11.50
C ASP A 561 -47.92 39.69 -11.33
N THR A 562 -49.21 39.65 -11.13
CA THR A 562 -49.97 38.40 -10.94
C THR A 562 -50.70 37.94 -12.20
N SER A 563 -50.68 38.66 -13.27
CA SER A 563 -51.49 38.44 -14.45
C SER A 563 -50.77 38.76 -15.78
N ILE A 564 -49.85 37.93 -16.15
CA ILE A 564 -49.27 37.99 -17.49
C ILE A 564 -49.98 36.99 -18.37
N SER A 565 -50.97 37.43 -19.14
CA SER A 565 -51.63 36.62 -20.18
C SER A 565 -51.26 37.17 -21.57
N SER A 566 -50.74 36.32 -22.42
CA SER A 566 -50.62 36.65 -23.85
C SER A 566 -51.98 37.02 -24.39
N SER A 567 -52.12 38.18 -25.01
CA SER A 567 -53.35 38.67 -25.59
C SER A 567 -53.16 39.25 -27.04
N ASP A 568 -52.16 38.68 -27.74
CA ASP A 568 -51.93 39.05 -29.14
C ASP A 568 -53.09 38.61 -30.03
N ALA A 569 -53.64 39.49 -30.83
CA ALA A 569 -54.76 39.18 -31.72
C ALA A 569 -54.41 38.11 -32.78
N ARG A 570 -53.12 37.98 -33.13
CA ARG A 570 -52.64 36.97 -34.08
C ARG A 570 -52.71 35.54 -33.55
N ASP A 571 -52.74 35.39 -32.23
CA ASP A 571 -52.80 34.10 -31.53
C ASP A 571 -54.22 33.68 -31.18
N LYS A 572 -55.25 34.47 -31.66
CA LYS A 572 -56.68 34.25 -31.35
C LYS A 572 -57.43 33.93 -32.61
N THR A 573 -58.27 32.89 -32.57
CA THR A 573 -59.23 32.52 -33.60
C THR A 573 -60.66 32.71 -33.07
N ASP A 574 -61.64 32.77 -33.97
CA ASP A 574 -63.09 32.85 -33.65
C ASP A 574 -63.42 34.00 -32.68
N VAL A 575 -62.80 35.19 -32.93
CA VAL A 575 -63.03 36.37 -32.12
C VAL A 575 -64.42 36.93 -32.41
N GLU A 576 -65.32 36.84 -31.46
CA GLU A 576 -66.66 37.40 -31.52
C GLU A 576 -66.90 38.43 -30.39
N ASP A 577 -67.83 39.36 -30.63
CA ASP A 577 -68.26 40.30 -29.60
C ASP A 577 -68.99 39.60 -28.45
N PHE A 578 -68.45 39.71 -27.25
CA PHE A 578 -69.14 39.21 -26.06
C PHE A 578 -70.32 40.14 -25.73
N LYS A 579 -71.56 39.60 -25.74
CA LYS A 579 -72.79 40.38 -25.72
C LYS A 579 -73.44 40.53 -24.33
N HIS A 580 -72.90 39.91 -23.35
CA HIS A 580 -73.48 39.91 -21.98
C HIS A 580 -72.81 40.96 -21.11
N GLY A 581 -73.59 41.75 -20.43
CA GLY A 581 -73.10 42.80 -19.54
C GLY A 581 -73.99 42.97 -18.32
N LEU A 582 -74.89 43.97 -18.36
CA LEU A 582 -75.70 44.34 -17.22
C LEU A 582 -76.64 43.21 -16.70
N SER A 583 -77.23 42.43 -17.62
CA SER A 583 -78.06 41.28 -17.24
C SER A 583 -77.28 40.24 -16.43
N TRP A 584 -76.04 39.93 -16.82
CA TRP A 584 -75.20 38.97 -16.12
C TRP A 584 -74.74 39.48 -14.74
N ILE A 585 -74.26 40.72 -14.67
CA ILE A 585 -73.78 41.31 -13.40
C ILE A 585 -74.87 41.48 -12.37
N THR A 586 -76.13 41.76 -12.78
CA THR A 586 -77.25 41.92 -11.85
C THR A 586 -77.75 40.59 -11.27
N GLU A 587 -77.47 39.48 -11.91
CA GLU A 587 -77.78 38.15 -11.42
C GLU A 587 -76.72 37.54 -10.48
N LEU A 588 -75.50 38.03 -10.53
CA LEU A 588 -74.43 37.60 -9.63
C LEU A 588 -74.63 38.16 -8.22
N ARG A 589 -74.52 37.33 -7.23
CA ARG A 589 -74.71 37.72 -5.81
C ARG A 589 -73.35 37.86 -5.10
N PRO A 590 -72.89 39.06 -4.82
CA PRO A 590 -71.71 39.26 -3.98
C PRO A 590 -71.94 38.78 -2.55
N VAL A 591 -71.04 38.06 -1.98
CA VAL A 591 -71.14 37.54 -0.62
C VAL A 591 -69.88 37.90 0.21
N THR A 592 -70.02 37.96 1.50
CA THR A 592 -68.91 37.91 2.42
C THR A 592 -68.79 36.49 3.01
N TYR A 593 -67.60 36.01 3.14
CA TYR A 593 -67.38 34.68 3.71
C TYR A 593 -66.09 34.61 4.54
N ARG A 594 -65.93 33.52 5.27
CA ARG A 594 -64.69 33.13 5.93
C ARG A 594 -64.31 31.74 5.45
N TRP A 595 -63.02 31.54 5.26
CA TRP A 595 -62.59 30.23 4.87
C TRP A 595 -62.72 29.23 6.00
N ASP A 596 -63.37 28.08 5.70
CA ASP A 596 -63.48 26.87 6.49
C ASP A 596 -63.49 25.71 5.50
N ARG A 597 -62.30 25.25 5.13
CA ARG A 597 -62.16 24.32 4.00
C ARG A 597 -62.35 22.88 4.44
N ARG A 598 -63.05 22.05 3.68
CA ARG A 598 -63.23 20.60 3.86
C ARG A 598 -61.90 19.90 4.04
N THR A 599 -60.92 20.20 3.22
CA THR A 599 -59.54 19.66 3.24
C THR A 599 -58.77 19.92 4.51
N TRP A 600 -59.22 20.87 5.37
CA TRP A 600 -58.61 21.08 6.68
C TRP A 600 -59.06 20.06 7.73
N TYR A 601 -60.16 19.36 7.46
CA TYR A 601 -60.77 18.38 8.38
C TYR A 601 -60.43 16.94 8.05
N SER A 602 -60.39 16.58 6.76
CA SER A 602 -60.11 15.23 6.23
C SER A 602 -59.68 15.30 4.79
N ASP A 603 -58.99 14.24 4.33
CA ASP A 603 -58.74 13.99 2.90
C ASP A 603 -60.02 13.56 2.16
N ASP A 604 -61.05 13.16 2.89
CA ASP A 604 -62.37 12.89 2.31
C ASP A 604 -63.10 14.22 2.03
N LYS A 605 -63.28 14.54 0.72
CA LYS A 605 -63.89 15.77 0.24
C LYS A 605 -65.39 15.87 0.62
N SER A 606 -66.03 14.78 1.00
CA SER A 606 -67.46 14.75 1.43
C SER A 606 -67.69 15.32 2.82
N VAL A 607 -66.64 15.55 3.60
CA VAL A 607 -66.75 16.07 4.96
C VAL A 607 -67.31 17.49 4.97
N THR A 608 -68.31 17.74 5.80
CA THR A 608 -68.84 19.07 6.03
C THR A 608 -68.04 19.76 7.18
N PRO A 609 -67.46 20.94 6.95
CA PRO A 609 -66.79 21.70 8.01
C PRO A 609 -67.69 22.01 9.20
N ASP A 610 -67.20 21.79 10.42
CA ASP A 610 -67.97 22.01 11.67
C ASP A 610 -67.70 23.40 12.29
N GLY A 611 -66.88 24.23 11.64
CA GLY A 611 -66.55 25.55 12.10
C GLY A 611 -65.30 25.63 13.03
N SER A 612 -64.83 24.48 13.51
CA SER A 612 -63.69 24.46 14.46
C SER A 612 -62.36 24.96 13.88
N LYS A 613 -62.21 24.90 12.55
CA LYS A 613 -60.99 25.37 11.81
C LYS A 613 -61.26 26.62 10.98
N LYS A 614 -62.39 27.28 11.17
CA LYS A 614 -62.78 28.50 10.48
C LYS A 614 -61.83 29.65 10.78
N ARG A 615 -61.39 30.35 9.73
CA ARG A 615 -60.49 31.55 9.89
C ARG A 615 -61.27 32.82 10.21
N ASP A 616 -60.66 33.72 10.99
CA ASP A 616 -61.33 34.98 11.42
C ASP A 616 -61.45 36.02 10.30
N ARG A 617 -60.54 36.01 9.31
CA ARG A 617 -60.55 37.00 8.21
C ARG A 617 -61.81 36.88 7.34
N ILE A 618 -62.48 37.99 7.14
CA ILE A 618 -63.63 38.12 6.23
C ILE A 618 -63.09 38.40 4.84
N HIS A 619 -63.62 37.71 3.84
CA HIS A 619 -63.36 37.86 2.43
C HIS A 619 -64.66 38.31 1.73
N ILE A 620 -64.51 39.01 0.62
CA ILE A 620 -65.63 39.32 -0.32
C ILE A 620 -65.41 38.53 -1.60
N GLY A 621 -66.44 38.01 -2.19
CA GLY A 621 -66.38 37.25 -3.42
C GLY A 621 -67.72 36.73 -3.90
N PHE A 622 -67.65 35.73 -4.74
CA PHE A 622 -68.83 35.00 -5.28
C PHE A 622 -68.72 33.52 -4.96
N LEU A 623 -69.85 32.86 -4.89
CA LEU A 623 -69.91 31.40 -4.80
C LEU A 623 -69.85 30.84 -6.25
N ALA A 624 -68.84 30.01 -6.55
CA ALA A 624 -68.61 29.51 -7.91
C ALA A 624 -69.83 28.70 -8.43
N GLN A 625 -70.50 27.94 -7.59
CA GLN A 625 -71.72 27.23 -7.98
C GLN A 625 -72.87 28.15 -8.42
N GLU A 626 -73.09 29.29 -7.73
CA GLU A 626 -74.08 30.28 -8.13
C GLU A 626 -73.72 30.98 -9.45
N ALA A 627 -72.42 31.26 -9.62
CA ALA A 627 -71.90 31.85 -10.85
C ALA A 627 -72.08 30.90 -12.06
N ILE A 628 -71.85 29.61 -11.86
CA ILE A 628 -72.10 28.55 -12.89
C ILE A 628 -73.56 28.58 -13.31
N GLU A 629 -74.51 28.68 -12.43
CA GLU A 629 -75.94 28.73 -12.77
C GLU A 629 -76.31 30.04 -13.58
N VAL A 630 -75.64 31.17 -13.28
CA VAL A 630 -75.77 32.37 -14.09
C VAL A 630 -75.14 32.17 -15.49
N GLU A 631 -73.95 31.56 -15.59
CA GLU A 631 -73.33 31.25 -16.88
C GLU A 631 -74.25 30.34 -17.75
N LYS A 632 -74.86 29.27 -17.15
CA LYS A 632 -75.77 28.38 -17.83
C LYS A 632 -77.02 29.09 -18.40
N LYS A 633 -77.62 30.02 -17.66
CA LYS A 633 -78.76 30.85 -18.13
C LYS A 633 -78.37 31.68 -19.38
N HIS A 634 -77.12 32.07 -19.50
CA HIS A 634 -76.64 32.85 -20.60
C HIS A 634 -75.95 32.01 -21.71
N GLY A 635 -76.11 30.66 -21.69
CA GLY A 635 -75.65 29.76 -22.74
C GLY A 635 -74.21 29.31 -22.63
N TYR A 636 -73.61 29.41 -21.44
CA TYR A 636 -72.27 28.95 -21.14
C TYR A 636 -72.30 27.90 -20.04
N ALA A 637 -71.18 27.34 -19.66
CA ALA A 637 -71.00 26.36 -18.58
C ALA A 637 -71.87 25.09 -18.74
N ASP A 638 -72.27 24.70 -19.94
CA ASP A 638 -72.94 23.48 -20.29
C ASP A 638 -72.00 22.32 -20.65
N LYS A 639 -70.71 22.64 -20.96
CA LYS A 639 -69.63 21.72 -21.29
C LYS A 639 -68.35 22.20 -20.66
N LYS A 640 -67.36 21.26 -20.46
CA LYS A 640 -66.06 21.52 -19.86
C LYS A 640 -65.29 22.69 -20.46
N ASP A 641 -65.37 22.86 -21.78
CA ASP A 641 -64.59 23.83 -22.52
C ASP A 641 -65.25 25.19 -22.63
N ASN A 642 -66.47 25.43 -22.14
CA ASN A 642 -67.18 26.69 -22.28
C ASN A 642 -67.55 27.37 -20.93
N PHE A 643 -66.86 27.02 -19.87
CA PHE A 643 -66.86 27.81 -18.63
C PHE A 643 -66.09 29.12 -18.81
N LEU A 644 -66.72 30.23 -18.61
CA LEU A 644 -66.12 31.54 -18.84
C LEU A 644 -65.46 32.12 -17.58
N ILE A 645 -66.14 32.19 -16.48
CA ILE A 645 -65.68 32.85 -15.24
C ILE A 645 -65.50 31.85 -14.13
N ALA A 646 -66.42 30.93 -13.96
CA ALA A 646 -66.30 29.84 -13.02
C ALA A 646 -65.69 28.61 -13.71
N ASN A 647 -65.18 27.66 -12.94
CA ASN A 647 -64.77 26.34 -13.41
C ASN A 647 -65.15 25.26 -12.42
N GLN A 648 -65.35 24.05 -12.93
CA GLN A 648 -65.65 22.83 -12.17
C GLN A 648 -64.71 21.75 -12.64
N ASP A 649 -64.14 21.00 -11.71
CA ASP A 649 -63.37 19.81 -12.02
C ASP A 649 -64.33 18.62 -12.20
N GLU A 650 -64.49 18.15 -13.44
CA GLU A 650 -65.47 17.12 -13.81
C GLU A 650 -65.03 15.67 -13.55
N ASP A 651 -63.73 15.44 -13.32
CA ASP A 651 -63.19 14.08 -13.16
C ASP A 651 -63.38 13.49 -11.74
N ASP A 652 -64.00 14.24 -10.83
CA ASP A 652 -64.18 13.82 -9.44
C ASP A 652 -65.69 13.68 -9.07
N LYS A 653 -66.01 12.65 -8.28
CA LYS A 653 -67.35 12.43 -7.75
C LYS A 653 -67.86 13.57 -6.86
N ASP A 654 -66.96 14.38 -6.30
CA ASP A 654 -67.23 15.59 -5.56
C ASP A 654 -66.32 16.73 -6.09
N PRO A 655 -66.77 17.42 -7.16
CA PRO A 655 -65.91 18.37 -7.91
C PRO A 655 -65.51 19.58 -7.09
N SER A 656 -64.29 20.04 -7.35
CA SER A 656 -63.81 21.33 -6.84
C SER A 656 -64.30 22.45 -7.73
N TYR A 657 -64.76 23.55 -7.16
CA TYR A 657 -65.24 24.74 -7.84
C TYR A 657 -64.29 25.90 -7.71
N GLY A 658 -63.98 26.59 -8.79
CA GLY A 658 -63.13 27.76 -8.81
C GLY A 658 -63.84 28.97 -9.47
N TYR A 659 -63.31 30.17 -9.20
CA TYR A 659 -63.80 31.42 -9.77
C TYR A 659 -62.63 32.29 -10.26
N LYS A 660 -62.68 32.71 -11.56
CA LYS A 660 -61.62 33.52 -12.19
C LYS A 660 -62.08 34.98 -12.25
N TYR A 661 -61.76 35.73 -11.19
CA TYR A 661 -62.16 37.13 -11.05
C TYR A 661 -61.75 38.04 -12.19
N GLU A 662 -60.58 37.83 -12.79
CA GLU A 662 -60.06 38.55 -13.96
C GLU A 662 -60.95 38.46 -15.16
N ARG A 663 -61.67 37.37 -15.36
CA ARG A 663 -62.58 37.15 -16.47
C ARG A 663 -63.93 37.87 -16.32
N LEU A 664 -64.22 38.40 -15.15
CA LEU A 664 -65.36 39.25 -14.93
C LEU A 664 -65.20 40.66 -15.50
N VAL A 665 -63.97 41.13 -15.74
CA VAL A 665 -63.65 42.48 -16.26
C VAL A 665 -64.34 42.73 -17.60
N PRO A 666 -64.30 41.89 -18.64
CA PRO A 666 -65.05 42.12 -19.87
C PRO A 666 -66.54 42.23 -19.68
N VAL A 667 -67.13 41.43 -18.81
CA VAL A 667 -68.57 41.49 -18.46
C VAL A 667 -68.94 42.83 -17.79
N LEU A 668 -68.09 43.30 -16.87
CA LEU A 668 -68.25 44.60 -16.20
C LEU A 668 -68.13 45.76 -17.19
N VAL A 669 -67.17 45.67 -18.15
CA VAL A 669 -67.04 46.71 -19.19
C VAL A 669 -68.29 46.80 -20.05
N ASN A 670 -68.88 45.66 -20.45
CA ASN A 670 -70.15 45.65 -21.19
C ASN A 670 -71.29 46.15 -20.33
N ALA A 671 -71.41 45.75 -19.08
CA ALA A 671 -72.46 46.24 -18.17
C ALA A 671 -72.39 47.79 -18.02
N ILE A 672 -71.20 48.38 -17.90
CA ILE A 672 -70.99 49.81 -17.83
C ILE A 672 -71.45 50.49 -19.14
N LYS A 673 -71.07 49.93 -20.33
CA LYS A 673 -71.45 50.45 -21.63
C LYS A 673 -73.00 50.43 -21.76
N GLU A 674 -73.67 49.32 -21.42
CA GLU A 674 -75.11 49.18 -21.44
C GLU A 674 -75.79 50.17 -20.48
N LEU A 675 -75.24 50.36 -19.27
CA LEU A 675 -75.76 51.33 -18.33
C LEU A 675 -75.62 52.78 -18.79
N SER A 676 -74.45 53.11 -19.41
CA SER A 676 -74.20 54.44 -20.03
C SER A 676 -75.21 54.70 -21.12
N ALA A 677 -75.41 53.76 -22.03
CA ALA A 677 -76.39 53.89 -23.13
C ALA A 677 -77.84 54.09 -22.64
N LYS A 678 -78.21 53.35 -21.56
CA LYS A 678 -79.52 53.52 -20.92
C LYS A 678 -79.66 54.90 -20.25
N ASN A 679 -78.59 55.39 -19.63
CA ASN A 679 -78.56 56.72 -19.00
C ASN A 679 -78.69 57.81 -20.07
N ASP A 680 -77.88 57.70 -21.17
CA ASP A 680 -77.97 58.64 -22.28
C ASP A 680 -79.39 58.71 -22.93
N ALA A 681 -80.02 57.51 -23.08
CA ALA A 681 -81.39 57.43 -23.55
C ALA A 681 -82.41 58.07 -22.56
N LEU A 682 -82.15 57.88 -21.25
CA LEU A 682 -82.97 58.51 -20.23
C LEU A 682 -82.83 60.04 -20.20
N GLU A 683 -81.58 60.52 -20.31
CA GLU A 683 -81.27 61.95 -20.40
C GLU A 683 -81.91 62.56 -21.66
N ALA A 684 -81.87 61.86 -22.78
CA ALA A 684 -82.53 62.31 -24.02
C ALA A 684 -84.08 62.47 -23.81
N ARG A 685 -84.66 61.42 -23.16
CA ARG A 685 -86.09 61.46 -22.84
C ARG A 685 -86.47 62.57 -21.85
N ILE A 686 -85.61 62.87 -20.88
CA ILE A 686 -85.80 63.97 -19.95
C ILE A 686 -85.70 65.33 -20.64
N LYS A 687 -84.83 65.46 -21.69
CA LYS A 687 -84.74 66.65 -22.46
C LYS A 687 -85.93 66.87 -23.39
N GLU A 688 -86.67 65.82 -23.80
CA GLU A 688 -87.89 65.84 -24.63
C GLU A 688 -89.14 66.09 -23.76
N LEU A 689 -89.11 65.91 -22.49
CA LEU A 689 -90.14 66.29 -21.51
C LEU A 689 -89.95 67.74 -21.02
#